data_b80636cb6f673f04e6951e417fb343c5
#
_entry.id   b80636cb6f673f04e6951e417fb343c5
#
_cell.length_a   1.000
_cell.length_b   1.000
_cell.length_c   1.000
_cell.angle_alpha   90.00
_cell.angle_beta   90.00
_cell.angle_gamma   90.00
#
_symmetry.space_group_name_H-M   'P 1'
#
loop_
_entity.id
_entity.type
_entity.pdbx_description
1 polymer ?
#
loop_
_entity_poly.entity_id
_entity_poly.type
_entity_poly.pdbx_seq_one_letter_code
_entity_poly.pdbx_strand_id
1 'polypeptide(L)'
;VTRGKFKMGESVSYSRWSADLESNSGFSSIYQVTNMEPLAFLYDENNDGGYGGAISGMGMSDAGNQVAFNKLIDNTSSTDYIAASGYLQYEPIKGLIVKFNASRNMYFSKSRLFTPTYEIGAAKRNTMASLSESRSQTTNDLLELTANYDKTIAEIHNLSLLLGLSQEENKYEDLSASGSDFENNSMSLMGHAKSNYSVGGTKTRSALRSLFGRVNYNYMMRYMIMASFRYDGSSRFAKGNKWGFFPSVSLGWNIANEPFWENLKETVSMFKLRLSYGALGNQNIGLYRYIPTLSYNTHALNYPFDGRETSMGYAITAFPSSNIKWETTVYKNIGVDISLWNNKLELSAEAYIKNTRDMLSSRNISLATGYNSSILVNDGKLRTTGFEMQAIYHGKAGGLKYDLDLNLSHYKSVLKSMANPDYLYEYGALRTYVGGEIGEFWVYQTAGIFQNQAEVDEWNTAHGYKDQNGNWQPLQPVAKPGDIRFIDQNGDGMLDTNDRVKVGSGTPKVSLGFNINLTYKDFDLVANFYGDFGAKRYNYTKYQLERMDHVFNYGKNALNAWTPENPDTDIPRAVSGDPNKNSRTSTRFVENGDYLRLNNLQIGYNLPVKYCKKMGLSNLRIYVGATRLFTITNYKGYDPSTGSSVGQMGYDYAAIPLSRDFMMGLKFGF
;
A
#
# COMPACT_ATOMS: atom_id res chain seq x y z
N VAL A 1 -37.24 10.23 10.18
CA VAL A 1 -38.65 10.36 10.57
C VAL A 1 -39.31 8.99 10.58
N THR A 2 -40.09 8.68 11.60
CA THR A 2 -40.88 7.44 11.70
C THR A 2 -42.36 7.78 11.78
N ARG A 3 -43.20 7.16 10.94
CA ARG A 3 -44.65 7.31 10.96
C ARG A 3 -45.35 5.98 10.72
N GLY A 4 -45.90 5.39 11.77
CA GLY A 4 -46.50 4.06 11.71
C GLY A 4 -45.48 2.99 11.29
N LYS A 5 -45.77 2.30 10.19
CA LYS A 5 -44.90 1.24 9.61
C LYS A 5 -43.80 1.76 8.68
N PHE A 6 -43.73 3.07 8.48
CA PHE A 6 -42.75 3.71 7.60
C PHE A 6 -41.66 4.41 8.41
N LYS A 7 -40.42 4.26 7.97
CA LYS A 7 -39.29 5.02 8.46
C LYS A 7 -38.48 5.52 7.28
N MET A 8 -38.13 6.80 7.28
CA MET A 8 -37.25 7.40 6.30
C MET A 8 -36.10 8.13 7.00
N GLY A 9 -34.99 8.18 6.32
CA GLY A 9 -33.82 8.92 6.79
C GLY A 9 -33.03 9.41 5.60
N GLU A 10 -32.34 10.51 5.81
CA GLU A 10 -31.45 11.14 4.86
C GLU A 10 -30.17 11.58 5.53
N SER A 11 -29.11 11.64 4.78
CA SER A 11 -27.83 12.17 5.20
C SER A 11 -27.16 12.86 4.02
N VAL A 12 -26.67 14.07 4.28
CA VAL A 12 -25.85 14.82 3.32
C VAL A 12 -24.58 15.26 4.04
N SER A 13 -23.43 15.02 3.45
CA SER A 13 -22.16 15.51 3.93
C SER A 13 -21.38 16.19 2.80
N TYR A 14 -20.66 17.24 3.18
CA TYR A 14 -19.71 17.92 2.31
C TYR A 14 -18.38 17.99 3.02
N SER A 15 -17.32 17.73 2.28
CA SER A 15 -15.97 17.99 2.72
C SER A 15 -15.11 18.51 1.58
N ARG A 16 -14.14 19.35 1.93
CA ARG A 16 -13.14 19.84 0.99
C ARG A 16 -11.77 19.65 1.59
N TRP A 17 -10.86 19.14 0.78
CA TRP A 17 -9.45 19.12 1.10
C TRP A 17 -8.64 19.74 -0.02
N SER A 18 -7.57 20.41 0.35
CA SER A 18 -6.58 20.97 -0.56
C SER A 18 -5.20 20.62 -0.06
N ALA A 19 -4.28 20.46 -0.97
CA ALA A 19 -2.88 20.16 -0.67
C ALA A 19 -1.97 20.88 -1.65
N ASP A 20 -0.88 21.39 -1.13
CA ASP A 20 0.30 21.71 -1.90
C ASP A 20 1.08 20.38 -2.04
N LEU A 21 1.27 19.95 -3.27
CA LEU A 21 1.91 18.69 -3.57
C LEU A 21 3.42 18.89 -3.67
N GLU A 22 4.16 17.90 -3.25
CA GLU A 22 5.60 17.90 -3.36
C GLU A 22 6.02 17.99 -4.82
N SER A 23 6.94 18.92 -5.10
CA SER A 23 7.52 19.12 -6.42
C SER A 23 8.95 18.59 -6.44
N ASN A 24 9.19 17.55 -7.23
CA ASN A 24 10.50 16.93 -7.32
C ASN A 24 10.76 16.40 -8.74
N SER A 25 12.00 16.03 -9.00
CA SER A 25 12.44 15.51 -10.30
C SER A 25 12.22 14.01 -10.48
N GLY A 26 11.18 13.43 -9.86
CA GLY A 26 10.85 12.00 -9.95
C GLY A 26 11.38 11.13 -8.80
N PHE A 27 12.15 11.71 -7.88
CA PHE A 27 12.61 11.06 -6.65
C PHE A 27 11.97 11.74 -5.43
N SER A 28 11.89 11.04 -4.29
CA SER A 28 11.37 11.64 -3.06
C SER A 28 12.22 12.85 -2.61
N SER A 29 11.63 13.81 -1.92
CA SER A 29 12.35 14.93 -1.35
C SER A 29 13.49 14.51 -0.42
N ILE A 30 13.29 13.43 0.35
CA ILE A 30 14.34 12.88 1.22
C ILE A 30 15.54 12.40 0.38
N TYR A 31 15.28 11.74 -0.74
CA TYR A 31 16.35 11.33 -1.66
C TYR A 31 17.12 12.55 -2.19
N GLN A 32 16.43 13.60 -2.65
CA GLN A 32 17.07 14.80 -3.18
C GLN A 32 17.93 15.50 -2.11
N VAL A 33 17.36 15.72 -0.92
CA VAL A 33 18.05 16.40 0.18
C VAL A 33 19.28 15.61 0.66
N THR A 34 19.19 14.28 0.75
CA THR A 34 20.32 13.48 1.23
C THR A 34 21.44 13.35 0.21
N ASN A 35 21.14 13.46 -1.07
CA ASN A 35 22.13 13.35 -2.15
C ASN A 35 22.74 14.69 -2.57
N MET A 36 22.20 15.83 -2.12
CA MET A 36 22.74 17.16 -2.41
C MET A 36 24.02 17.37 -1.58
N GLU A 37 25.10 17.75 -2.23
CA GLU A 37 26.39 17.97 -1.59
C GLU A 37 26.37 19.20 -0.67
N PRO A 38 27.09 19.19 0.45
CA PRO A 38 27.18 20.33 1.39
C PRO A 38 27.77 21.60 0.78
N LEU A 39 28.53 21.47 -0.33
CA LEU A 39 29.14 22.59 -1.05
C LEU A 39 28.16 23.24 -2.04
N ALA A 40 27.02 22.64 -2.32
CA ALA A 40 26.01 23.23 -3.18
C ALA A 40 25.32 24.39 -2.45
N PHE A 41 25.27 25.56 -3.09
CA PHE A 41 24.63 26.73 -2.50
C PHE A 41 23.11 26.56 -2.46
N LEU A 42 22.49 26.92 -1.34
CA LEU A 42 21.04 26.92 -1.20
C LEU A 42 20.43 28.12 -1.95
N TYR A 43 21.08 29.25 -1.88
CA TYR A 43 20.67 30.52 -2.53
C TYR A 43 21.81 31.07 -3.37
N ASP A 44 21.46 31.64 -4.54
CA ASP A 44 22.37 32.37 -5.43
C ASP A 44 21.55 33.45 -6.14
N GLU A 45 21.83 34.70 -5.81
CA GLU A 45 21.10 35.85 -6.36
C GLU A 45 21.36 36.08 -7.87
N ASN A 46 22.41 35.48 -8.42
CA ASN A 46 22.69 35.54 -9.85
C ASN A 46 21.86 34.56 -10.68
N ASN A 47 21.22 33.59 -10.06
CA ASN A 47 20.39 32.61 -10.74
C ASN A 47 18.93 33.08 -10.87
N ASP A 48 18.28 32.73 -11.97
CA ASP A 48 16.84 32.96 -12.16
C ASP A 48 16.04 32.19 -11.10
N GLY A 49 15.33 32.93 -10.25
CA GLY A 49 14.62 32.43 -9.10
C GLY A 49 15.36 32.56 -7.75
N GLY A 50 16.64 32.96 -7.74
CA GLY A 50 17.41 33.27 -6.53
C GLY A 50 17.89 32.04 -5.74
N TYR A 51 17.86 30.86 -6.34
CA TYR A 51 18.29 29.60 -5.70
C TYR A 51 19.56 29.06 -6.36
N GLY A 52 20.40 28.42 -5.54
CA GLY A 52 21.64 27.77 -5.97
C GLY A 52 21.50 26.26 -6.08
N GLY A 53 22.56 25.61 -6.49
CA GLY A 53 22.66 24.17 -6.64
C GLY A 53 24.08 23.71 -6.97
N ALA A 54 24.22 22.65 -7.73
CA ALA A 54 25.54 22.14 -8.15
C ALA A 54 26.29 23.13 -9.00
N ILE A 55 27.59 23.31 -8.71
CA ILE A 55 28.49 24.24 -9.41
C ILE A 55 29.12 23.52 -10.60
N SER A 56 29.04 24.17 -11.78
CA SER A 56 29.65 23.65 -13.01
C SER A 56 31.17 23.48 -12.88
N GLY A 57 31.69 22.37 -13.37
CA GLY A 57 33.13 22.10 -13.40
C GLY A 57 33.74 21.61 -12.08
N MET A 58 32.98 21.51 -11.01
CA MET A 58 33.45 20.99 -9.72
C MET A 58 33.21 19.50 -9.51
N GLY A 59 32.71 18.77 -10.50
CA GLY A 59 32.40 17.34 -10.38
C GLY A 59 31.27 17.02 -9.42
N MET A 60 30.42 18.01 -9.13
CA MET A 60 29.24 17.85 -8.28
C MET A 60 28.13 17.11 -9.03
N SER A 61 27.24 16.48 -8.26
CA SER A 61 26.08 15.80 -8.80
C SER A 61 25.03 16.78 -9.35
N ASP A 62 24.03 16.24 -10.04
CA ASP A 62 22.85 16.97 -10.46
C ASP A 62 21.69 16.90 -9.45
N ALA A 63 21.99 16.60 -8.17
CA ALA A 63 20.99 16.59 -7.12
C ALA A 63 20.31 17.97 -7.02
N GLY A 64 18.98 17.96 -7.06
CA GLY A 64 18.21 19.20 -7.10
C GLY A 64 18.04 19.84 -5.72
N ASN A 65 18.05 21.17 -5.69
CA ASN A 65 17.69 21.94 -4.51
C ASN A 65 16.19 21.81 -4.21
N GLN A 66 15.82 20.96 -3.26
CA GLN A 66 14.41 20.69 -2.93
C GLN A 66 13.68 21.91 -2.38
N VAL A 67 14.39 22.83 -1.70
CA VAL A 67 13.80 24.09 -1.22
C VAL A 67 13.37 24.95 -2.40
N ALA A 68 14.22 25.03 -3.43
CA ALA A 68 13.90 25.74 -4.66
C ALA A 68 12.67 25.16 -5.35
N PHE A 69 12.62 23.84 -5.55
CA PHE A 69 11.46 23.19 -6.19
C PHE A 69 10.18 23.46 -5.43
N ASN A 70 10.17 23.33 -4.10
CA ASN A 70 8.98 23.56 -3.28
C ASN A 70 8.54 25.05 -3.24
N LYS A 71 9.42 25.98 -3.58
CA LYS A 71 9.12 27.42 -3.57
C LYS A 71 8.78 27.96 -4.95
N LEU A 72 9.43 27.46 -5.99
CA LEU A 72 9.28 27.96 -7.36
C LEU A 72 8.10 27.29 -8.08
N ILE A 73 7.89 25.98 -7.87
CA ILE A 73 6.88 25.23 -8.60
C ILE A 73 5.55 25.27 -7.84
N ASP A 74 4.50 25.77 -8.49
CA ASP A 74 3.14 25.79 -7.96
C ASP A 74 2.45 24.46 -8.33
N ASN A 75 2.43 23.52 -7.38
CA ASN A 75 1.84 22.20 -7.55
C ASN A 75 0.73 21.99 -6.52
N THR A 76 -0.50 22.27 -6.91
CA THR A 76 -1.65 22.29 -6.01
C THR A 76 -2.76 21.34 -6.47
N SER A 77 -3.46 20.80 -5.49
CA SER A 77 -4.63 19.94 -5.72
C SER A 77 -5.74 20.28 -4.74
N SER A 78 -6.98 20.23 -5.19
CA SER A 78 -8.14 20.34 -4.31
C SER A 78 -9.24 19.41 -4.77
N THR A 79 -10.00 18.85 -3.81
CA THR A 79 -11.16 18.00 -4.09
C THR A 79 -12.32 18.40 -3.19
N ASP A 80 -13.46 18.68 -3.80
CA ASP A 80 -14.74 18.84 -3.15
C ASP A 80 -15.48 17.49 -3.20
N TYR A 81 -15.90 16.99 -2.05
CA TYR A 81 -16.63 15.74 -1.91
C TYR A 81 -18.01 15.99 -1.35
N ILE A 82 -19.04 15.48 -2.05
CA ILE A 82 -20.44 15.52 -1.62
C ILE A 82 -20.93 14.09 -1.55
N ALA A 83 -21.41 13.68 -0.38
CA ALA A 83 -22.11 12.40 -0.20
C ALA A 83 -23.55 12.67 0.22
N ALA A 84 -24.48 12.16 -0.56
CA ALA A 84 -25.91 12.22 -0.27
C ALA A 84 -26.49 10.80 -0.25
N SER A 85 -27.25 10.47 0.77
CA SER A 85 -27.95 9.20 0.86
C SER A 85 -29.35 9.40 1.46
N GLY A 86 -30.28 8.56 1.02
CA GLY A 86 -31.62 8.52 1.58
C GLY A 86 -32.16 7.09 1.56
N TYR A 87 -32.96 6.76 2.55
CA TYR A 87 -33.63 5.47 2.59
C TYR A 87 -35.11 5.60 2.96
N LEU A 88 -35.88 4.66 2.44
CA LEU A 88 -37.26 4.42 2.82
C LEU A 88 -37.36 2.98 3.31
N GLN A 89 -37.89 2.79 4.51
CA GLN A 89 -38.12 1.49 5.14
C GLN A 89 -39.60 1.33 5.41
N TYR A 90 -40.12 0.15 5.12
CA TYR A 90 -41.50 -0.25 5.37
C TYR A 90 -41.55 -1.59 6.09
N GLU A 91 -42.31 -1.68 7.17
CA GLU A 91 -42.55 -2.93 7.92
C GLU A 91 -44.01 -3.38 7.71
N PRO A 92 -44.30 -4.14 6.62
CA PRO A 92 -45.66 -4.60 6.30
C PRO A 92 -46.26 -5.47 7.40
N ILE A 93 -45.44 -6.42 7.91
CA ILE A 93 -45.79 -7.31 9.02
C ILE A 93 -44.63 -7.30 10.03
N LYS A 94 -44.90 -7.59 11.28
CA LYS A 94 -43.90 -7.61 12.35
C LYS A 94 -42.71 -8.51 11.98
N GLY A 95 -41.52 -7.94 11.98
CA GLY A 95 -40.27 -8.61 11.70
C GLY A 95 -39.87 -8.64 10.21
N LEU A 96 -40.75 -8.24 9.26
CA LEU A 96 -40.39 -8.10 7.86
C LEU A 96 -40.12 -6.61 7.54
N ILE A 97 -38.88 -6.29 7.24
CA ILE A 97 -38.44 -4.95 6.88
C ILE A 97 -38.03 -4.93 5.42
N VAL A 98 -38.74 -4.16 4.61
CA VAL A 98 -38.34 -3.85 3.22
C VAL A 98 -37.73 -2.46 3.23
N LYS A 99 -36.49 -2.33 2.76
CA LYS A 99 -35.75 -1.09 2.72
C LYS A 99 -35.24 -0.80 1.32
N PHE A 100 -35.57 0.37 0.81
CA PHE A 100 -34.94 0.95 -0.37
C PHE A 100 -33.93 2.01 0.08
N ASN A 101 -32.73 1.92 -0.43
CA ASN A 101 -31.64 2.86 -0.17
C ASN A 101 -31.10 3.40 -1.50
N ALA A 102 -30.90 4.72 -1.56
CA ALA A 102 -30.27 5.39 -2.69
C ALA A 102 -29.14 6.29 -2.17
N SER A 103 -27.98 6.21 -2.77
CA SER A 103 -26.87 7.09 -2.44
C SER A 103 -26.12 7.57 -3.67
N ARG A 104 -25.61 8.78 -3.60
CA ARG A 104 -24.75 9.40 -4.60
C ARG A 104 -23.56 10.06 -3.92
N ASN A 105 -22.36 9.67 -4.35
CA ASN A 105 -21.12 10.30 -3.95
C ASN A 105 -20.50 10.99 -5.17
N MET A 106 -20.15 12.26 -5.02
CA MET A 106 -19.55 13.08 -6.07
C MET A 106 -18.22 13.63 -5.61
N TYR A 107 -17.20 13.50 -6.45
CA TYR A 107 -15.88 14.10 -6.27
C TYR A 107 -15.63 15.06 -7.41
N PHE A 108 -15.30 16.30 -7.09
CA PHE A 108 -14.88 17.33 -8.04
C PHE A 108 -13.44 17.68 -7.72
N SER A 109 -12.50 17.16 -8.50
CA SER A 109 -11.09 17.38 -8.27
C SER A 109 -10.52 18.38 -9.26
N LYS A 110 -9.60 19.22 -8.78
CA LYS A 110 -8.82 20.15 -9.56
C LYS A 110 -7.35 19.95 -9.23
N SER A 111 -6.50 19.90 -10.24
CA SER A 111 -5.05 19.95 -10.04
C SER A 111 -4.44 21.02 -10.95
N ARG A 112 -3.37 21.59 -10.47
CA ARG A 112 -2.60 22.62 -11.17
C ARG A 112 -1.12 22.37 -10.90
N LEU A 113 -0.32 22.35 -11.96
CA LEU A 113 1.13 22.31 -11.92
C LEU A 113 1.66 23.42 -12.82
N PHE A 114 2.19 24.46 -12.24
CA PHE A 114 2.93 25.50 -12.95
C PHE A 114 4.41 25.38 -12.64
N THR A 115 5.20 25.15 -13.67
CA THR A 115 6.66 25.10 -13.58
C THR A 115 7.21 26.37 -14.24
N PRO A 116 7.72 27.36 -13.47
CA PRO A 116 8.26 28.59 -14.00
C PRO A 116 9.58 28.36 -14.73
N THR A 117 10.10 29.39 -15.40
CA THR A 117 11.54 29.43 -15.74
C THR A 117 12.35 29.60 -14.46
N TYR A 118 13.45 28.87 -14.36
CA TYR A 118 14.39 28.96 -13.24
C TYR A 118 15.77 28.44 -13.63
N GLU A 119 16.78 28.87 -12.91
CA GLU A 119 18.12 28.31 -12.91
C GLU A 119 18.52 27.94 -11.47
N ILE A 120 18.84 26.67 -11.20
CA ILE A 120 19.25 26.17 -9.90
C ILE A 120 20.64 25.52 -10.04
N GLY A 121 21.54 26.19 -10.76
CA GLY A 121 22.86 25.67 -11.11
C GLY A 121 22.90 25.04 -12.50
N ALA A 122 24.11 24.62 -12.91
CA ALA A 122 24.41 24.25 -14.29
C ALA A 122 23.56 23.12 -14.90
N ALA A 123 23.15 22.17 -14.09
CA ALA A 123 22.41 20.98 -14.54
C ALA A 123 20.89 21.08 -14.33
N LYS A 124 20.40 22.00 -13.49
CA LYS A 124 18.99 22.12 -13.13
C LYS A 124 18.46 23.51 -13.50
N ARG A 125 18.05 23.64 -14.76
CA ARG A 125 17.41 24.84 -15.28
C ARG A 125 16.15 24.48 -16.06
N ASN A 126 15.17 25.34 -15.99
CA ASN A 126 13.99 25.32 -16.84
C ASN A 126 13.93 26.63 -17.62
N THR A 127 14.12 26.55 -18.93
CA THR A 127 14.15 27.72 -19.80
C THR A 127 12.80 28.07 -20.40
N MET A 128 11.79 27.25 -20.21
CA MET A 128 10.46 27.40 -20.77
C MET A 128 9.40 27.10 -19.71
N ALA A 129 8.73 28.12 -19.23
CA ALA A 129 7.64 27.91 -18.27
C ALA A 129 6.51 27.08 -18.86
N SER A 130 5.92 26.23 -18.06
CA SER A 130 4.82 25.37 -18.46
C SER A 130 3.70 25.31 -17.40
N LEU A 131 2.48 25.16 -17.87
CA LEU A 131 1.28 24.99 -17.04
C LEU A 131 0.54 23.73 -17.47
N SER A 132 0.15 22.92 -16.50
CA SER A 132 -0.80 21.83 -16.67
C SER A 132 -1.93 21.98 -15.67
N GLU A 133 -3.16 21.98 -16.15
CA GLU A 133 -4.36 21.99 -15.31
C GLU A 133 -5.26 20.82 -15.67
N SER A 134 -5.86 20.19 -14.66
CA SER A 134 -6.90 19.19 -14.90
C SER A 134 -8.08 19.38 -13.95
N ARG A 135 -9.25 19.00 -14.46
CA ARG A 135 -10.50 18.95 -13.70
C ARG A 135 -11.17 17.62 -13.95
N SER A 136 -11.51 16.92 -12.89
CA SER A 136 -12.20 15.65 -13.01
C SER A 136 -13.42 15.59 -12.11
N GLN A 137 -14.40 14.83 -12.56
CA GLN A 137 -15.60 14.51 -11.81
C GLN A 137 -15.76 13.00 -11.74
N THR A 138 -15.89 12.47 -10.53
CA THR A 138 -16.29 11.08 -10.29
C THR A 138 -17.64 11.07 -9.61
N THR A 139 -18.57 10.27 -10.14
CA THR A 139 -19.89 10.06 -9.54
C THR A 139 -20.10 8.57 -9.31
N ASN A 140 -20.41 8.20 -8.05
CA ASN A 140 -20.75 6.85 -7.64
C ASN A 140 -22.20 6.83 -7.20
N ASP A 141 -23.05 6.13 -7.95
CA ASP A 141 -24.46 5.93 -7.66
C ASP A 141 -24.69 4.52 -7.13
N LEU A 142 -25.41 4.37 -6.02
CA LEU A 142 -25.86 3.09 -5.49
C LEU A 142 -27.38 3.10 -5.28
N LEU A 143 -28.04 2.11 -5.82
CA LEU A 143 -29.44 1.78 -5.54
C LEU A 143 -29.50 0.39 -4.95
N GLU A 144 -30.18 0.23 -3.82
CA GLU A 144 -30.28 -1.04 -3.13
C GLU A 144 -31.71 -1.25 -2.60
N LEU A 145 -32.24 -2.43 -2.83
CA LEU A 145 -33.50 -2.90 -2.26
C LEU A 145 -33.23 -4.16 -1.46
N THR A 146 -33.59 -4.16 -0.18
CA THR A 146 -33.44 -5.30 0.71
C THR A 146 -34.75 -5.65 1.39
N ALA A 147 -34.97 -6.95 1.63
CA ALA A 147 -36.02 -7.48 2.47
C ALA A 147 -35.37 -8.32 3.57
N ASN A 148 -35.53 -7.92 4.82
CA ASN A 148 -35.04 -8.64 5.99
C ASN A 148 -36.24 -9.13 6.82
N TYR A 149 -36.23 -10.42 7.15
CA TYR A 149 -37.26 -11.04 7.99
C TYR A 149 -36.63 -11.70 9.22
N ASP A 150 -36.93 -11.16 10.38
CA ASP A 150 -36.46 -11.68 11.68
C ASP A 150 -37.61 -12.30 12.43
N LYS A 151 -37.44 -13.53 12.89
CA LYS A 151 -38.44 -14.26 13.68
C LYS A 151 -37.81 -15.13 14.75
N THR A 152 -38.30 -15.00 15.95
CA THR A 152 -38.06 -15.95 17.05
C THR A 152 -39.26 -16.87 17.18
N ILE A 153 -39.03 -18.17 17.15
CA ILE A 153 -40.05 -19.22 17.24
C ILE A 153 -39.78 -20.01 18.50
N ALA A 154 -40.82 -20.21 19.31
CA ALA A 154 -40.78 -20.95 20.58
C ALA A 154 -39.65 -20.46 21.53
N GLU A 155 -39.23 -19.17 21.42
CA GLU A 155 -38.15 -18.52 22.21
C GLU A 155 -36.74 -19.13 22.04
N ILE A 156 -36.61 -20.24 21.33
CA ILE A 156 -35.36 -21.00 21.16
C ILE A 156 -34.83 -21.02 19.73
N HIS A 157 -35.64 -20.77 18.73
CA HIS A 157 -35.25 -20.71 17.33
C HIS A 157 -35.22 -19.27 16.85
N ASN A 158 -34.05 -18.72 16.56
CA ASN A 158 -33.92 -17.38 15.98
C ASN A 158 -33.54 -17.53 14.50
N LEU A 159 -34.40 -17.03 13.64
CA LEU A 159 -34.23 -17.05 12.17
C LEU A 159 -34.17 -15.61 11.67
N SER A 160 -33.13 -15.31 10.89
CA SER A 160 -33.00 -14.05 10.14
C SER A 160 -32.75 -14.36 8.67
N LEU A 161 -33.61 -13.84 7.80
CA LEU A 161 -33.54 -14.02 6.35
C LEU A 161 -33.31 -12.65 5.72
N LEU A 162 -32.36 -12.55 4.80
CA LEU A 162 -32.09 -11.37 4.00
C LEU A 162 -32.12 -11.74 2.52
N LEU A 163 -32.82 -10.97 1.73
CA LEU A 163 -32.72 -10.96 0.25
C LEU A 163 -32.50 -9.54 -0.22
N GLY A 164 -31.59 -9.34 -1.15
CA GLY A 164 -31.25 -8.01 -1.63
C GLY A 164 -30.89 -7.96 -3.10
N LEU A 165 -31.20 -6.82 -3.71
CA LEU A 165 -30.81 -6.43 -5.06
C LEU A 165 -30.03 -5.13 -4.95
N SER A 166 -28.91 -4.99 -5.63
CA SER A 166 -28.19 -3.72 -5.72
C SER A 166 -27.70 -3.43 -7.14
N GLN A 167 -27.64 -2.15 -7.46
CA GLN A 167 -26.99 -1.64 -8.66
C GLN A 167 -26.06 -0.50 -8.25
N GLU A 168 -24.81 -0.64 -8.57
CA GLU A 168 -23.77 0.38 -8.42
C GLU A 168 -23.34 0.85 -9.80
N GLU A 169 -23.14 2.16 -9.96
CA GLU A 169 -22.64 2.78 -11.17
C GLU A 169 -21.56 3.79 -10.83
N ASN A 170 -20.41 3.67 -11.47
CA ASN A 170 -19.31 4.62 -11.41
C ASN A 170 -19.17 5.34 -12.75
N LYS A 171 -19.15 6.67 -12.72
CA LYS A 171 -18.91 7.55 -13.87
C LYS A 171 -17.71 8.42 -13.56
N TYR A 172 -16.77 8.47 -14.46
CA TYR A 172 -15.61 9.35 -14.41
C TYR A 172 -15.53 10.16 -15.70
N GLU A 173 -15.25 11.44 -15.54
CA GLU A 173 -15.01 12.37 -16.64
C GLU A 173 -13.89 13.32 -16.24
N ASP A 174 -12.93 13.55 -17.12
CA ASP A 174 -11.87 14.53 -16.91
C ASP A 174 -11.67 15.40 -18.14
N LEU A 175 -11.16 16.58 -17.89
CA LEU A 175 -10.64 17.53 -18.88
C LEU A 175 -9.30 18.00 -18.40
N SER A 176 -8.29 17.92 -19.25
CA SER A 176 -6.94 18.42 -18.98
C SER A 176 -6.50 19.35 -20.10
N ALA A 177 -5.73 20.35 -19.73
CA ALA A 177 -5.08 21.26 -20.64
C ALA A 177 -3.65 21.55 -20.18
N SER A 178 -2.74 21.68 -21.13
CA SER A 178 -1.38 22.13 -20.88
C SER A 178 -0.91 23.10 -21.94
N GLY A 179 0.04 23.95 -21.60
CA GLY A 179 0.68 24.89 -22.51
C GLY A 179 2.00 25.36 -21.94
N SER A 180 2.85 25.91 -22.77
CA SER A 180 4.17 26.41 -22.38
C SER A 180 4.50 27.74 -23.07
N ASP A 181 5.69 28.26 -22.77
CA ASP A 181 6.21 29.53 -23.29
C ASP A 181 5.37 30.71 -22.84
N PHE A 182 5.44 31.04 -21.54
CA PHE A 182 4.78 32.20 -20.92
C PHE A 182 5.68 33.41 -21.01
N GLU A 183 5.08 34.61 -21.11
CA GLU A 183 5.82 35.89 -21.17
C GLU A 183 6.74 36.07 -19.97
N ASN A 184 6.26 35.72 -18.78
CA ASN A 184 7.01 35.76 -17.54
C ASN A 184 6.36 34.81 -16.50
N ASN A 185 7.04 34.55 -15.39
CA ASN A 185 6.60 33.66 -14.35
C ASN A 185 5.35 34.11 -13.56
N SER A 186 4.98 35.40 -13.65
CA SER A 186 3.79 35.95 -12.97
C SER A 186 2.49 35.74 -13.77
N MET A 187 2.59 35.45 -15.07
CA MET A 187 1.44 35.27 -15.98
C MET A 187 1.14 33.76 -16.15
N SER A 188 0.67 33.12 -15.11
CA SER A 188 0.48 31.67 -15.08
C SER A 188 -0.97 31.22 -15.34
N LEU A 189 -1.65 31.85 -16.30
CA LEU A 189 -2.97 31.41 -16.77
C LEU A 189 -2.85 30.72 -18.15
N MET A 190 -3.64 29.68 -18.41
CA MET A 190 -3.56 28.91 -19.65
C MET A 190 -3.67 29.75 -20.91
N GLY A 191 -4.47 30.83 -20.90
CA GLY A 191 -4.61 31.74 -22.02
C GLY A 191 -3.35 32.59 -22.33
N HIS A 192 -2.34 32.57 -21.48
CA HIS A 192 -1.06 33.27 -21.69
C HIS A 192 0.05 32.37 -22.23
N ALA A 193 -0.19 31.06 -22.31
CA ALA A 193 0.74 30.14 -22.98
C ALA A 193 0.84 30.53 -24.47
N LYS A 194 2.03 30.44 -25.06
CA LYS A 194 2.26 30.76 -26.47
C LYS A 194 2.50 29.53 -27.34
N SER A 195 2.85 28.39 -26.74
CA SER A 195 3.20 27.19 -27.49
C SER A 195 2.82 25.91 -26.76
N ASN A 196 3.02 24.76 -27.44
CA ASN A 196 2.86 23.41 -26.93
C ASN A 196 1.48 23.16 -26.25
N TYR A 197 0.43 23.69 -26.86
CA TYR A 197 -0.92 23.46 -26.35
C TYR A 197 -1.31 22.00 -26.52
N SER A 198 -1.84 21.44 -25.46
CA SER A 198 -2.45 20.11 -25.48
C SER A 198 -3.75 20.16 -24.69
N VAL A 199 -4.80 19.58 -25.27
CA VAL A 199 -6.09 19.40 -24.61
C VAL A 199 -6.44 17.93 -24.67
N GLY A 200 -6.83 17.38 -23.55
CA GLY A 200 -7.21 15.98 -23.42
C GLY A 200 -8.44 15.80 -22.54
N GLY A 201 -9.07 14.68 -22.65
CA GLY A 201 -10.20 14.33 -21.78
C GLY A 201 -10.57 12.88 -21.92
N THR A 202 -11.10 12.31 -20.84
CA THR A 202 -11.52 10.90 -20.79
C THR A 202 -12.91 10.82 -20.16
N LYS A 203 -13.72 9.91 -20.69
CA LYS A 203 -15.02 9.59 -20.10
C LYS A 203 -15.18 8.10 -19.98
N THR A 204 -15.40 7.63 -18.77
CA THR A 204 -15.54 6.19 -18.48
C THR A 204 -16.76 5.92 -17.62
N ARG A 205 -17.29 4.68 -17.76
CA ARG A 205 -18.44 4.21 -16.98
C ARG A 205 -18.27 2.74 -16.66
N SER A 206 -18.57 2.36 -15.43
CA SER A 206 -18.69 0.96 -15.03
C SER A 206 -19.94 0.74 -14.19
N ALA A 207 -20.46 -0.48 -14.23
CA ALA A 207 -21.64 -0.86 -13.45
C ALA A 207 -21.46 -2.26 -12.86
N LEU A 208 -22.00 -2.44 -11.66
CA LEU A 208 -22.10 -3.71 -10.95
C LEU A 208 -23.57 -3.92 -10.56
N ARG A 209 -24.12 -5.08 -10.89
CA ARG A 209 -25.47 -5.50 -10.43
C ARG A 209 -25.33 -6.76 -9.60
N SER A 210 -26.06 -6.81 -8.51
CA SER A 210 -25.94 -7.91 -7.56
C SER A 210 -27.31 -8.38 -7.09
N LEU A 211 -27.44 -9.70 -7.00
CA LEU A 211 -28.45 -10.38 -6.21
C LEU A 211 -27.76 -11.08 -5.05
N PHE A 212 -28.20 -10.87 -3.84
CA PHE A 212 -27.61 -11.49 -2.66
C PHE A 212 -28.65 -11.93 -1.65
N GLY A 213 -28.31 -12.96 -0.89
CA GLY A 213 -29.16 -13.47 0.16
C GLY A 213 -28.36 -14.06 1.31
N ARG A 214 -28.98 -14.09 2.49
CA ARG A 214 -28.41 -14.66 3.70
C ARG A 214 -29.48 -15.27 4.57
N VAL A 215 -29.17 -16.42 5.15
CA VAL A 215 -29.92 -17.10 6.17
C VAL A 215 -29.04 -17.20 7.39
N ASN A 216 -29.49 -16.65 8.52
CA ASN A 216 -28.93 -16.89 9.83
C ASN A 216 -29.93 -17.69 10.66
N TYR A 217 -29.47 -18.77 11.21
CA TYR A 217 -30.27 -19.59 12.12
C TYR A 217 -29.47 -19.87 13.40
N ASN A 218 -30.12 -19.66 14.53
CA ASN A 218 -29.56 -19.90 15.84
C ASN A 218 -30.57 -20.71 16.67
N TYR A 219 -30.11 -21.85 17.15
CA TYR A 219 -30.87 -22.71 18.04
C TYR A 219 -30.32 -22.63 19.46
N MET A 220 -31.12 -22.11 20.39
CA MET A 220 -30.82 -21.99 21.83
C MET A 220 -29.51 -21.28 22.14
N MET A 221 -28.99 -20.41 21.25
CA MET A 221 -27.64 -19.84 21.34
C MET A 221 -26.52 -20.90 21.45
N ARG A 222 -26.79 -22.16 21.04
CA ARG A 222 -25.84 -23.28 21.03
C ARG A 222 -25.31 -23.52 19.62
N TYR A 223 -26.20 -23.74 18.67
CA TYR A 223 -25.86 -24.05 17.29
C TYR A 223 -26.24 -22.89 16.39
N MET A 224 -25.27 -22.38 15.66
CA MET A 224 -25.41 -21.22 14.79
C MET A 224 -25.01 -21.62 13.38
N ILE A 225 -25.87 -21.34 12.41
CA ILE A 225 -25.62 -21.57 11.00
C ILE A 225 -25.89 -20.30 10.26
N MET A 226 -24.92 -19.84 9.48
CA MET A 226 -25.09 -18.77 8.50
C MET A 226 -24.75 -19.31 7.12
N ALA A 227 -25.67 -19.12 6.18
CA ALA A 227 -25.42 -19.37 4.76
C ALA A 227 -25.72 -18.07 4.00
N SER A 228 -24.86 -17.70 3.09
CA SER A 228 -25.08 -16.54 2.22
C SER A 228 -24.58 -16.81 0.80
N PHE A 229 -25.13 -16.07 -0.14
CA PHE A 229 -24.64 -16.04 -1.51
C PHE A 229 -24.68 -14.62 -2.05
N ARG A 230 -23.80 -14.37 -3.02
CA ARG A 230 -23.80 -13.17 -3.84
C ARG A 230 -23.58 -13.54 -5.30
N TYR A 231 -24.46 -13.04 -6.17
CA TYR A 231 -24.39 -13.22 -7.61
C TYR A 231 -24.21 -11.85 -8.26
N ASP A 232 -23.00 -11.58 -8.70
CA ASP A 232 -22.55 -10.26 -9.15
C ASP A 232 -22.28 -10.24 -10.64
N GLY A 233 -22.86 -9.24 -11.33
CA GLY A 233 -22.66 -9.00 -12.76
C GLY A 233 -21.92 -7.70 -13.01
N SER A 234 -20.69 -7.77 -13.52
CA SER A 234 -19.82 -6.61 -13.78
C SER A 234 -19.78 -6.25 -15.25
N SER A 235 -19.84 -4.96 -15.54
CA SER A 235 -19.63 -4.42 -16.90
C SER A 235 -18.18 -4.46 -17.36
N ARG A 236 -17.21 -4.77 -16.45
CA ARG A 236 -15.79 -4.85 -16.78
C ARG A 236 -15.42 -6.08 -17.60
N PHE A 237 -16.32 -7.08 -17.64
CA PHE A 237 -16.11 -8.34 -18.35
C PHE A 237 -16.95 -8.44 -19.61
N ALA A 238 -16.50 -9.23 -20.58
CA ALA A 238 -17.21 -9.51 -21.82
C ALA A 238 -18.51 -10.29 -21.58
N LYS A 239 -19.39 -10.32 -22.59
CA LYS A 239 -20.59 -11.17 -22.58
C LYS A 239 -20.19 -12.64 -22.33
N GLY A 240 -20.88 -13.31 -21.41
CA GLY A 240 -20.57 -14.68 -20.98
C GLY A 240 -19.74 -14.77 -19.70
N ASN A 241 -18.89 -13.78 -19.41
CA ASN A 241 -18.02 -13.77 -18.23
C ASN A 241 -18.40 -12.71 -17.17
N LYS A 242 -19.50 -11.98 -17.40
CA LYS A 242 -19.91 -10.87 -16.51
C LYS A 242 -20.29 -11.32 -15.12
N TRP A 243 -20.88 -12.51 -14.99
CA TRP A 243 -21.51 -12.96 -13.76
C TRP A 243 -20.62 -13.92 -12.98
N GLY A 244 -20.46 -13.64 -11.68
CA GLY A 244 -19.76 -14.48 -10.70
C GLY A 244 -20.70 -14.88 -9.56
N PHE A 245 -20.58 -16.13 -9.07
CA PHE A 245 -21.32 -16.64 -7.93
C PHE A 245 -20.40 -16.89 -6.76
N PHE A 246 -20.70 -16.27 -5.62
CA PHE A 246 -19.86 -16.26 -4.43
C PHE A 246 -20.64 -16.72 -3.20
N PRO A 247 -20.66 -18.03 -2.91
CA PRO A 247 -21.33 -18.59 -1.74
C PRO A 247 -20.45 -18.49 -0.50
N SER A 248 -21.07 -18.44 0.68
CA SER A 248 -20.40 -18.69 1.95
C SER A 248 -21.29 -19.41 2.96
N VAL A 249 -20.64 -20.16 3.83
CA VAL A 249 -21.29 -20.84 4.96
C VAL A 249 -20.41 -20.72 6.19
N SER A 250 -21.01 -20.48 7.35
CA SER A 250 -20.33 -20.57 8.64
C SER A 250 -21.17 -21.33 9.65
N LEU A 251 -20.48 -22.07 10.49
CA LEU A 251 -21.03 -22.87 11.57
C LEU A 251 -20.42 -22.39 12.88
N GLY A 252 -21.24 -22.29 13.91
CA GLY A 252 -20.82 -21.99 15.26
C GLY A 252 -21.46 -22.96 16.25
N TRP A 253 -20.65 -23.48 17.17
CA TRP A 253 -21.12 -24.27 18.28
C TRP A 253 -20.64 -23.64 19.59
N ASN A 254 -21.57 -23.12 20.37
CA ASN A 254 -21.27 -22.61 21.69
C ASN A 254 -21.43 -23.72 22.73
N ILE A 255 -20.35 -24.42 22.99
CA ILE A 255 -20.25 -25.57 23.89
C ILE A 255 -20.61 -25.17 25.33
N ALA A 256 -20.28 -23.91 25.73
CA ALA A 256 -20.59 -23.42 27.07
C ALA A 256 -22.09 -23.30 27.36
N ASN A 257 -22.94 -23.37 26.33
CA ASN A 257 -24.39 -23.39 26.51
C ASN A 257 -24.99 -24.80 26.56
N GLU A 258 -24.16 -25.84 26.47
CA GLU A 258 -24.62 -27.24 26.59
C GLU A 258 -24.86 -27.62 28.06
N PRO A 259 -25.85 -28.49 28.37
CA PRO A 259 -26.16 -28.89 29.75
C PRO A 259 -24.98 -29.53 30.50
N PHE A 260 -24.10 -30.24 29.79
CA PHE A 260 -22.93 -30.89 30.41
C PHE A 260 -21.83 -29.88 30.81
N TRP A 261 -21.90 -28.59 30.37
CA TRP A 261 -20.94 -27.57 30.69
C TRP A 261 -21.25 -26.78 31.95
N GLU A 262 -22.42 -26.99 32.57
CA GLU A 262 -22.94 -26.14 33.64
C GLU A 262 -21.95 -25.99 34.82
N ASN A 263 -21.25 -27.06 35.19
CA ASN A 263 -20.24 -27.04 36.28
C ASN A 263 -18.98 -26.23 35.94
N LEU A 264 -18.73 -25.96 34.66
CA LEU A 264 -17.55 -25.21 34.19
C LEU A 264 -17.88 -23.72 33.90
N LYS A 265 -19.15 -23.35 33.87
CA LYS A 265 -19.65 -22.07 33.38
C LYS A 265 -19.18 -20.86 34.20
N GLU A 266 -18.94 -21.04 35.51
CA GLU A 266 -18.35 -20.00 36.36
C GLU A 266 -16.91 -19.68 35.98
N THR A 267 -16.15 -20.68 35.54
CA THR A 267 -14.75 -20.49 35.10
C THR A 267 -14.68 -20.16 33.64
N VAL A 268 -15.41 -20.90 32.78
CA VAL A 268 -15.44 -20.74 31.33
C VAL A 268 -16.86 -20.38 30.90
N SER A 269 -17.17 -19.08 30.89
CA SER A 269 -18.50 -18.55 30.59
C SER A 269 -18.87 -18.62 29.11
N MET A 270 -17.90 -18.68 28.21
CA MET A 270 -18.07 -18.93 26.78
C MET A 270 -16.96 -19.85 26.26
N PHE A 271 -17.35 -20.88 25.49
CA PHE A 271 -16.46 -21.69 24.70
C PHE A 271 -17.15 -22.01 23.38
N LYS A 272 -16.76 -21.28 22.32
CA LYS A 272 -17.39 -21.34 21.01
C LYS A 272 -16.41 -21.76 19.94
N LEU A 273 -16.75 -22.81 19.20
CA LEU A 273 -16.03 -23.22 17.99
C LEU A 273 -16.70 -22.60 16.76
N ARG A 274 -15.87 -22.17 15.81
CA ARG A 274 -16.30 -21.57 14.54
C ARG A 274 -15.62 -22.27 13.36
N LEU A 275 -16.40 -22.57 12.32
CA LEU A 275 -15.92 -23.04 11.03
C LEU A 275 -16.52 -22.17 9.95
N SER A 276 -15.74 -21.74 8.98
CA SER A 276 -16.28 -21.02 7.83
C SER A 276 -15.60 -21.39 6.52
N TYR A 277 -16.40 -21.32 5.47
CA TYR A 277 -16.02 -21.47 4.09
C TYR A 277 -16.70 -20.40 3.28
N GLY A 278 -15.96 -19.69 2.42
CA GLY A 278 -16.55 -18.66 1.57
C GLY A 278 -15.73 -18.41 0.32
N ALA A 279 -16.41 -17.97 -0.73
CA ALA A 279 -15.79 -17.51 -1.96
C ALA A 279 -15.99 -16.00 -2.12
N LEU A 280 -14.94 -15.30 -2.57
CA LEU A 280 -14.92 -13.86 -2.85
C LEU A 280 -14.47 -13.64 -4.30
N GLY A 281 -15.14 -12.72 -5.00
CA GLY A 281 -14.78 -12.31 -6.35
C GLY A 281 -14.00 -11.01 -6.37
N ASN A 282 -13.00 -10.92 -7.25
CA ASN A 282 -12.28 -9.69 -7.55
C ASN A 282 -12.49 -9.34 -9.03
N GLN A 283 -12.93 -8.10 -9.29
CA GLN A 283 -13.12 -7.52 -10.61
C GLN A 283 -12.14 -6.37 -10.91
N ASN A 284 -11.10 -6.21 -10.13
CA ASN A 284 -10.19 -5.05 -10.24
C ASN A 284 -9.31 -5.15 -11.49
N ILE A 285 -9.90 -4.84 -12.63
CA ILE A 285 -9.27 -4.70 -13.94
C ILE A 285 -9.59 -3.33 -14.52
N GLY A 286 -8.74 -2.86 -15.44
CA GLY A 286 -9.06 -1.66 -16.23
C GLY A 286 -10.37 -1.81 -17.00
N LEU A 287 -11.03 -0.69 -17.25
CA LEU A 287 -12.29 -0.67 -18.01
C LEU A 287 -12.04 -1.01 -19.49
N TYR A 288 -13.04 -1.61 -20.14
CA TYR A 288 -13.06 -1.90 -21.59
C TYR A 288 -11.94 -2.82 -22.10
N ARG A 289 -11.25 -3.56 -21.22
CA ARG A 289 -10.12 -4.46 -21.60
C ARG A 289 -10.51 -5.59 -22.56
N TYR A 290 -11.80 -5.89 -22.67
CA TYR A 290 -12.34 -6.91 -23.59
C TYR A 290 -12.66 -6.38 -24.99
N ILE A 291 -12.45 -5.07 -25.25
CA ILE A 291 -12.71 -4.40 -26.54
C ILE A 291 -11.35 -4.00 -27.13
N PRO A 292 -11.12 -4.20 -28.43
CA PRO A 292 -9.92 -3.66 -29.09
C PRO A 292 -10.00 -2.13 -29.09
N THR A 293 -8.90 -1.47 -28.74
CA THR A 293 -8.81 -0.01 -28.74
C THR A 293 -8.01 0.46 -29.97
N LEU A 294 -8.48 1.53 -30.60
CA LEU A 294 -7.79 2.21 -31.68
C LEU A 294 -6.98 3.38 -31.12
N SER A 295 -5.74 3.47 -31.50
CA SER A 295 -4.94 4.70 -31.36
C SER A 295 -4.89 5.43 -32.70
N TYR A 296 -4.86 6.75 -32.63
CA TYR A 296 -4.80 7.63 -33.77
C TYR A 296 -3.87 8.80 -33.49
N ASN A 297 -3.48 9.51 -34.55
CA ASN A 297 -2.68 10.74 -34.48
C ASN A 297 -1.35 10.61 -33.69
N THR A 298 -0.70 9.46 -33.83
CA THR A 298 0.68 9.30 -33.38
C THR A 298 1.59 9.36 -34.61
N HIS A 299 2.78 9.96 -34.48
CA HIS A 299 3.72 10.04 -35.59
C HIS A 299 4.03 8.68 -36.24
N ALA A 300 4.01 7.62 -35.43
CA ALA A 300 4.25 6.25 -35.88
C ALA A 300 3.12 5.65 -36.76
N LEU A 301 1.91 6.23 -36.71
CA LEU A 301 0.74 5.75 -37.42
C LEU A 301 0.38 6.62 -38.64
N ASN A 302 0.98 7.79 -38.75
CA ASN A 302 0.70 8.72 -39.84
C ASN A 302 1.50 8.33 -41.08
N TYR A 303 0.88 8.37 -42.26
CA TYR A 303 1.49 7.96 -43.51
C TYR A 303 1.19 9.01 -44.62
N PRO A 304 2.19 9.47 -45.37
CA PRO A 304 1.99 10.35 -46.52
C PRO A 304 1.67 9.49 -47.79
N PHE A 305 0.42 9.51 -48.21
CA PHE A 305 0.01 8.77 -49.42
C PHE A 305 0.56 9.35 -50.71
N ASP A 306 0.77 10.64 -50.77
CA ASP A 306 1.28 11.38 -51.96
C ASP A 306 2.69 11.94 -51.75
N GLY A 307 3.32 11.67 -50.59
CA GLY A 307 4.64 12.18 -50.22
C GLY A 307 4.64 13.66 -49.80
N ARG A 308 3.50 14.34 -49.75
CA ARG A 308 3.38 15.78 -49.45
C ARG A 308 2.66 16.04 -48.16
N GLU A 309 1.52 15.41 -47.93
CA GLU A 309 0.72 15.61 -46.72
C GLU A 309 0.65 14.33 -45.91
N THR A 310 0.82 14.43 -44.59
CA THR A 310 0.72 13.31 -43.68
C THR A 310 -0.74 13.02 -43.36
N SER A 311 -1.26 11.90 -43.84
CA SER A 311 -2.60 11.42 -43.48
C SER A 311 -2.62 10.79 -42.11
N MET A 312 -3.69 11.08 -41.37
CA MET A 312 -3.89 10.53 -40.03
C MET A 312 -4.18 9.02 -40.10
N GLY A 313 -3.34 8.22 -39.48
CA GLY A 313 -3.51 6.78 -39.41
C GLY A 313 -4.20 6.30 -38.15
N TYR A 314 -4.81 5.12 -38.23
CA TYR A 314 -5.44 4.42 -37.13
C TYR A 314 -4.89 3.00 -37.04
N ALA A 315 -4.58 2.54 -35.84
CA ALA A 315 -4.19 1.16 -35.61
C ALA A 315 -4.78 0.61 -34.32
N ILE A 316 -5.03 -0.69 -34.30
CA ILE A 316 -5.33 -1.40 -33.05
C ILE A 316 -4.02 -1.51 -32.28
N THR A 317 -3.94 -0.87 -31.11
CA THR A 317 -2.72 -0.83 -30.29
C THR A 317 -2.82 -1.71 -29.04
N ALA A 318 -4.04 -2.14 -28.67
CA ALA A 318 -4.24 -3.04 -27.53
C ALA A 318 -5.01 -4.29 -27.95
N PHE A 319 -4.46 -5.44 -27.61
CA PHE A 319 -5.11 -6.72 -27.85
C PHE A 319 -6.26 -6.93 -26.85
N PRO A 320 -7.48 -7.30 -27.32
CA PRO A 320 -8.62 -7.46 -26.44
C PRO A 320 -8.51 -8.72 -25.57
N SER A 321 -8.77 -8.58 -24.28
CA SER A 321 -8.82 -9.68 -23.30
C SER A 321 -10.25 -10.21 -23.18
N SER A 322 -10.80 -10.78 -24.25
CA SER A 322 -12.23 -11.18 -24.35
C SER A 322 -12.63 -12.31 -23.39
N ASN A 323 -11.70 -13.16 -22.98
CA ASN A 323 -11.95 -14.34 -22.15
C ASN A 323 -11.74 -14.08 -20.65
N ILE A 324 -11.44 -12.84 -20.29
CA ILE A 324 -11.21 -12.50 -18.90
C ILE A 324 -12.46 -12.65 -18.05
N LYS A 325 -12.32 -13.23 -16.87
CA LYS A 325 -13.37 -13.52 -15.90
C LYS A 325 -12.96 -13.10 -14.49
N TRP A 326 -13.87 -13.27 -13.54
CA TRP A 326 -13.62 -13.00 -12.13
C TRP A 326 -12.44 -13.81 -11.58
N GLU A 327 -11.53 -13.13 -10.91
CA GLU A 327 -10.59 -13.77 -9.98
C GLU A 327 -11.37 -14.22 -8.74
N THR A 328 -11.09 -15.41 -8.24
CA THR A 328 -11.83 -15.97 -7.10
C THR A 328 -10.87 -16.37 -5.98
N THR A 329 -11.14 -15.87 -4.78
CA THR A 329 -10.46 -16.30 -3.55
C THR A 329 -11.40 -17.14 -2.71
N VAL A 330 -11.00 -18.37 -2.43
CA VAL A 330 -11.69 -19.30 -1.52
C VAL A 330 -11.02 -19.23 -0.17
N TYR A 331 -11.79 -18.86 0.85
CA TYR A 331 -11.38 -18.74 2.24
C TYR A 331 -11.93 -19.91 3.07
N LYS A 332 -11.07 -20.52 3.87
CA LYS A 332 -11.39 -21.55 4.86
C LYS A 332 -10.83 -21.12 6.19
N ASN A 333 -11.63 -21.13 7.22
CA ASN A 333 -11.25 -20.67 8.55
C ASN A 333 -11.78 -21.61 9.62
N ILE A 334 -10.99 -21.82 10.67
CA ILE A 334 -11.38 -22.43 11.92
C ILE A 334 -11.01 -21.48 13.06
N GLY A 335 -11.91 -21.28 14.00
CA GLY A 335 -11.69 -20.37 15.12
C GLY A 335 -12.30 -20.88 16.41
N VAL A 336 -11.78 -20.35 17.52
CA VAL A 336 -12.27 -20.59 18.87
C VAL A 336 -12.37 -19.27 19.63
N ASP A 337 -13.48 -19.07 20.33
CA ASP A 337 -13.69 -17.94 21.25
C ASP A 337 -13.91 -18.51 22.66
N ILE A 338 -13.17 -17.97 23.62
CA ILE A 338 -13.21 -18.42 25.04
C ILE A 338 -13.34 -17.20 25.91
N SER A 339 -14.30 -17.20 26.86
CA SER A 339 -14.37 -16.20 27.90
C SER A 339 -14.24 -16.87 29.27
N LEU A 340 -13.32 -16.34 30.06
CA LEU A 340 -12.95 -16.87 31.37
C LEU A 340 -13.35 -15.90 32.50
N TRP A 341 -13.67 -16.45 33.66
CA TRP A 341 -13.90 -15.71 34.91
C TRP A 341 -14.93 -14.57 34.77
N ASN A 342 -16.11 -14.92 34.24
CA ASN A 342 -17.18 -13.95 33.97
C ASN A 342 -16.70 -12.79 33.06
N ASN A 343 -16.09 -13.16 31.93
CA ASN A 343 -15.58 -12.25 30.89
C ASN A 343 -14.44 -11.33 31.37
N LYS A 344 -13.69 -11.71 32.42
CA LYS A 344 -12.46 -10.97 32.77
C LYS A 344 -11.36 -11.18 31.76
N LEU A 345 -11.29 -12.36 31.16
CA LEU A 345 -10.35 -12.68 30.08
C LEU A 345 -11.12 -13.25 28.90
N GLU A 346 -11.03 -12.56 27.77
CA GLU A 346 -11.59 -13.01 26.50
C GLU A 346 -10.45 -13.37 25.55
N LEU A 347 -10.52 -14.56 24.98
CA LEU A 347 -9.55 -15.08 24.02
C LEU A 347 -10.27 -15.44 22.73
N SER A 348 -9.73 -15.00 21.61
CA SER A 348 -10.14 -15.43 20.28
C SER A 348 -8.91 -15.89 19.52
N ALA A 349 -8.97 -17.02 18.87
CA ALA A 349 -7.91 -17.51 18.02
C ALA A 349 -8.50 -18.12 16.76
N GLU A 350 -7.87 -17.86 15.62
CA GLU A 350 -8.30 -18.43 14.35
C GLU A 350 -7.11 -18.76 13.45
N ALA A 351 -7.29 -19.78 12.63
CA ALA A 351 -6.36 -20.15 11.57
C ALA A 351 -7.10 -20.25 10.25
N TYR A 352 -6.43 -19.84 9.17
CA TYR A 352 -7.07 -19.75 7.87
C TYR A 352 -6.17 -20.13 6.69
N ILE A 353 -6.83 -20.50 5.60
CA ILE A 353 -6.22 -20.70 4.29
C ILE A 353 -7.06 -19.94 3.25
N LYS A 354 -6.42 -19.03 2.52
CA LYS A 354 -6.97 -18.34 1.35
C LYS A 354 -6.32 -18.90 0.10
N ASN A 355 -7.10 -19.41 -0.84
CA ASN A 355 -6.62 -19.87 -2.14
C ASN A 355 -7.23 -18.97 -3.22
N THR A 356 -6.42 -18.09 -3.78
CA THR A 356 -6.78 -17.28 -4.94
C THR A 356 -6.47 -18.07 -6.20
N ARG A 357 -7.42 -18.15 -7.10
CA ARG A 357 -7.34 -18.81 -8.40
C ARG A 357 -7.82 -17.86 -9.49
N ASP A 358 -7.43 -18.16 -10.72
CA ASP A 358 -7.75 -17.30 -11.86
C ASP A 358 -7.27 -15.85 -11.61
N MET A 359 -6.06 -15.68 -11.05
CA MET A 359 -5.49 -14.37 -10.74
C MET A 359 -5.45 -13.50 -11.98
N LEU A 360 -5.80 -12.23 -11.81
CA LEU A 360 -5.75 -11.22 -12.86
C LEU A 360 -4.30 -10.73 -13.00
N SER A 361 -3.64 -11.11 -14.11
CA SER A 361 -2.26 -10.77 -14.39
C SER A 361 -2.06 -10.29 -15.81
N SER A 362 -0.99 -9.53 -16.05
CA SER A 362 -0.57 -9.13 -17.40
C SER A 362 0.44 -10.13 -17.94
N ARG A 363 0.23 -10.59 -19.17
CA ARG A 363 1.15 -11.46 -19.90
C ARG A 363 1.62 -10.78 -21.17
N ASN A 364 2.94 -10.71 -21.35
CA ASN A 364 3.53 -10.21 -22.58
C ASN A 364 3.19 -11.14 -23.76
N ILE A 365 2.85 -10.55 -24.88
CA ILE A 365 2.65 -11.28 -26.13
C ILE A 365 3.90 -11.17 -27.01
N SER A 366 4.10 -12.15 -27.89
CA SER A 366 5.22 -12.14 -28.80
C SER A 366 5.16 -10.90 -29.72
N LEU A 367 6.28 -10.23 -29.90
CA LEU A 367 6.41 -9.10 -30.85
C LEU A 367 6.10 -9.50 -32.30
N ALA A 368 6.20 -10.79 -32.64
CA ALA A 368 5.80 -11.32 -33.94
C ALA A 368 4.28 -11.10 -34.24
N THR A 369 3.47 -10.81 -33.24
CA THR A 369 2.04 -10.44 -33.44
C THR A 369 1.87 -9.02 -33.97
N GLY A 370 2.93 -8.21 -34.02
CA GLY A 370 2.87 -6.78 -34.37
C GLY A 370 2.42 -5.87 -33.22
N TYR A 371 2.17 -6.42 -32.02
CA TYR A 371 1.79 -5.64 -30.85
C TYR A 371 2.90 -5.58 -29.83
N ASN A 372 3.25 -4.39 -29.37
CA ASN A 372 4.15 -4.17 -28.24
C ASN A 372 3.32 -3.89 -26.98
N SER A 373 2.50 -4.85 -26.57
CA SER A 373 1.64 -4.70 -25.40
C SER A 373 1.49 -6.02 -24.66
N SER A 374 0.97 -5.95 -23.43
CA SER A 374 0.57 -7.13 -22.68
C SER A 374 -0.95 -7.33 -22.77
N ILE A 375 -1.38 -8.58 -22.71
CA ILE A 375 -2.79 -8.93 -22.56
C ILE A 375 -3.07 -9.24 -21.08
N LEU A 376 -4.28 -8.89 -20.64
CA LEU A 376 -4.74 -9.27 -19.33
C LEU A 376 -5.35 -10.68 -19.42
N VAL A 377 -4.96 -11.55 -18.49
CA VAL A 377 -5.37 -12.96 -18.45
C VAL A 377 -5.72 -13.36 -17.02
N ASN A 378 -6.56 -14.39 -16.90
CA ASN A 378 -6.74 -15.10 -15.63
C ASN A 378 -5.68 -16.19 -15.55
N ASP A 379 -4.60 -15.91 -14.83
CA ASP A 379 -3.44 -16.76 -14.75
C ASP A 379 -2.90 -16.77 -13.32
N GLY A 380 -2.49 -17.93 -12.87
CA GLY A 380 -1.87 -18.08 -11.57
C GLY A 380 -2.79 -18.46 -10.43
N LYS A 381 -2.13 -18.97 -9.39
CA LYS A 381 -2.73 -19.36 -8.11
C LYS A 381 -1.86 -18.86 -6.97
N LEU A 382 -2.47 -18.17 -6.03
CA LEU A 382 -1.83 -17.72 -4.80
C LEU A 382 -2.44 -18.45 -3.60
N ARG A 383 -1.60 -18.89 -2.66
CA ARG A 383 -2.07 -19.42 -1.37
C ARG A 383 -1.54 -18.54 -0.25
N THR A 384 -2.47 -18.05 0.58
CA THR A 384 -2.14 -17.39 1.84
C THR A 384 -2.61 -18.28 2.99
N THR A 385 -1.72 -18.55 3.93
CA THR A 385 -2.01 -19.21 5.20
C THR A 385 -1.69 -18.27 6.34
N GLY A 386 -2.49 -18.28 7.39
CA GLY A 386 -2.24 -17.41 8.53
C GLY A 386 -3.00 -17.83 9.77
N PHE A 387 -2.65 -17.20 10.88
CA PHE A 387 -3.38 -17.28 12.13
C PHE A 387 -3.49 -15.87 12.75
N GLU A 388 -4.54 -15.68 13.53
CA GLU A 388 -4.81 -14.45 14.28
C GLU A 388 -5.22 -14.82 15.70
N MET A 389 -4.77 -14.04 16.67
CA MET A 389 -5.09 -14.23 18.08
C MET A 389 -5.40 -12.88 18.71
N GLN A 390 -6.40 -12.86 19.55
CA GLN A 390 -6.73 -11.71 20.40
C GLN A 390 -6.91 -12.17 21.84
N ALA A 391 -6.40 -11.36 22.77
CA ALA A 391 -6.60 -11.54 24.20
C ALA A 391 -7.01 -10.20 24.81
N ILE A 392 -8.20 -10.13 25.41
CA ILE A 392 -8.70 -8.94 26.10
C ILE A 392 -8.83 -9.26 27.59
N TYR A 393 -8.20 -8.45 28.42
CA TYR A 393 -8.29 -8.58 29.87
C TYR A 393 -8.93 -7.34 30.49
N HIS A 394 -10.03 -7.55 31.20
CA HIS A 394 -10.78 -6.53 31.94
C HIS A 394 -10.47 -6.61 33.42
N GLY A 395 -9.90 -5.54 33.97
CA GLY A 395 -9.48 -5.52 35.36
C GLY A 395 -9.94 -4.29 36.12
N LYS A 396 -9.93 -4.42 37.44
CA LYS A 396 -10.21 -3.33 38.37
C LYS A 396 -9.35 -3.48 39.63
N ALA A 397 -8.61 -2.41 39.98
CA ALA A 397 -7.76 -2.37 41.17
C ALA A 397 -7.84 -0.97 41.81
N GLY A 398 -8.28 -0.89 43.05
CA GLY A 398 -8.26 0.36 43.83
C GLY A 398 -8.98 1.57 43.17
N GLY A 399 -10.02 1.34 42.39
CA GLY A 399 -10.73 2.39 41.65
C GLY A 399 -10.23 2.63 40.21
N LEU A 400 -9.06 2.11 39.82
CA LEU A 400 -8.59 2.05 38.47
C LEU A 400 -9.32 0.92 37.74
N LYS A 401 -9.95 1.21 36.60
CA LYS A 401 -10.44 0.22 35.63
C LYS A 401 -9.48 0.19 34.46
N TYR A 402 -9.17 -0.99 33.98
CA TYR A 402 -8.27 -1.16 32.84
C TYR A 402 -8.72 -2.28 31.93
N ASP A 403 -8.66 -2.01 30.63
CA ASP A 403 -8.85 -2.98 29.56
C ASP A 403 -7.53 -3.06 28.77
N LEU A 404 -6.98 -4.28 28.68
CA LEU A 404 -5.76 -4.58 27.94
C LEU A 404 -6.14 -5.51 26.80
N ASP A 405 -5.91 -5.08 25.56
CA ASP A 405 -6.21 -5.84 24.34
C ASP A 405 -4.94 -6.09 23.55
N LEU A 406 -4.56 -7.36 23.45
CA LEU A 406 -3.41 -7.85 22.70
C LEU A 406 -3.90 -8.57 21.45
N ASN A 407 -3.41 -8.15 20.29
CA ASN A 407 -3.67 -8.74 18.99
C ASN A 407 -2.36 -9.23 18.36
N LEU A 408 -2.35 -10.47 17.90
CA LEU A 408 -1.23 -11.07 17.18
C LEU A 408 -1.73 -11.63 15.85
N SER A 409 -1.00 -11.38 14.78
CA SER A 409 -1.30 -11.96 13.49
C SER A 409 -0.05 -12.42 12.76
N HIS A 410 -0.18 -13.50 12.01
CA HIS A 410 0.83 -14.01 11.09
C HIS A 410 0.17 -14.44 9.80
N TYR A 411 0.81 -14.11 8.67
CA TYR A 411 0.42 -14.71 7.38
C TYR A 411 1.63 -14.90 6.48
N LYS A 412 1.45 -15.85 5.55
CA LYS A 412 2.42 -16.16 4.50
C LYS A 412 1.69 -16.36 3.17
N SER A 413 2.09 -15.62 2.13
CA SER A 413 1.52 -15.71 0.79
C SER A 413 2.54 -16.29 -0.18
N VAL A 414 2.21 -17.42 -0.82
CA VAL A 414 3.07 -18.15 -1.74
C VAL A 414 2.42 -18.25 -3.12
N LEU A 415 3.13 -17.83 -4.15
CA LEU A 415 2.72 -18.01 -5.54
C LEU A 415 2.83 -19.50 -5.91
N LYS A 416 1.69 -20.17 -6.15
CA LYS A 416 1.65 -21.62 -6.35
C LYS A 416 1.81 -22.05 -7.79
N SER A 417 1.29 -21.26 -8.72
CA SER A 417 1.45 -21.51 -10.15
C SER A 417 1.19 -20.25 -10.96
N MET A 418 1.82 -20.18 -12.14
CA MET A 418 1.52 -19.27 -13.24
C MET A 418 1.47 -20.12 -14.52
N ALA A 419 0.85 -19.62 -15.62
CA ALA A 419 0.84 -20.29 -16.91
C ALA A 419 2.26 -20.48 -17.46
N ASN A 420 3.14 -19.50 -17.20
CA ASN A 420 4.58 -19.71 -17.35
C ASN A 420 5.12 -20.27 -16.02
N PRO A 421 5.55 -21.55 -15.94
CA PRO A 421 6.10 -22.12 -14.72
C PRO A 421 7.44 -21.46 -14.32
N ASP A 422 8.19 -20.91 -15.30
CA ASP A 422 9.44 -20.18 -15.08
C ASP A 422 9.20 -18.69 -14.79
N TYR A 423 7.96 -18.32 -14.39
CA TYR A 423 7.63 -16.95 -14.07
C TYR A 423 8.55 -16.39 -12.99
N LEU A 424 9.23 -15.33 -13.37
CA LEU A 424 10.11 -14.57 -12.50
C LEU A 424 9.83 -13.08 -12.69
N TYR A 425 9.53 -12.40 -11.59
CA TYR A 425 9.46 -10.94 -11.52
C TYR A 425 10.54 -10.43 -10.59
N GLU A 426 11.38 -9.53 -11.07
CA GLU A 426 12.46 -8.89 -10.30
C GLU A 426 12.30 -7.37 -10.30
N TYR A 427 12.53 -6.75 -9.15
CA TYR A 427 12.62 -5.31 -8.99
C TYR A 427 13.71 -4.98 -7.95
N GLY A 428 14.86 -4.53 -8.42
CA GLY A 428 16.01 -4.26 -7.55
C GLY A 428 16.45 -5.50 -6.77
N ALA A 429 16.26 -5.49 -5.46
CA ALA A 429 16.56 -6.60 -4.57
C ALA A 429 15.42 -7.62 -4.42
N LEU A 430 14.25 -7.33 -4.98
CA LEU A 430 13.04 -8.12 -4.78
C LEU A 430 12.82 -9.12 -5.91
N ARG A 431 12.38 -10.32 -5.54
CA ARG A 431 12.06 -11.42 -6.46
C ARG A 431 10.72 -12.04 -6.09
N THR A 432 9.89 -12.32 -7.10
CA THR A 432 8.65 -13.11 -6.97
C THR A 432 8.68 -14.19 -8.04
N TYR A 433 8.52 -15.45 -7.64
CA TYR A 433 8.60 -16.61 -8.53
C TYR A 433 7.64 -17.72 -8.09
N VAL A 434 7.38 -18.68 -8.97
CA VAL A 434 6.52 -19.83 -8.66
C VAL A 434 7.18 -20.69 -7.58
N GLY A 435 6.47 -20.89 -6.47
CA GLY A 435 6.96 -21.60 -5.27
C GLY A 435 7.47 -20.67 -4.16
N GLY A 436 7.78 -19.40 -4.48
CA GLY A 436 8.26 -18.37 -3.56
C GLY A 436 7.15 -17.53 -2.93
N GLU A 437 7.52 -16.73 -1.94
CA GLU A 437 6.68 -15.66 -1.42
C GLU A 437 6.70 -14.46 -2.36
N ILE A 438 5.71 -13.58 -2.25
CA ILE A 438 5.69 -12.33 -3.02
C ILE A 438 6.71 -11.35 -2.42
N GLY A 439 7.63 -10.82 -3.26
CA GLY A 439 8.58 -9.79 -2.85
C GLY A 439 9.62 -10.28 -1.84
N GLU A 440 10.23 -11.46 -2.09
CA GLU A 440 11.38 -11.93 -1.32
C GLU A 440 12.64 -11.14 -1.69
N PHE A 441 13.48 -10.82 -0.70
CA PHE A 441 14.79 -10.22 -0.94
C PHE A 441 15.80 -11.27 -1.38
N TRP A 442 16.33 -11.08 -2.59
CA TRP A 442 17.37 -11.88 -3.21
C TRP A 442 18.56 -10.98 -3.53
N VAL A 443 19.68 -11.21 -2.86
CA VAL A 443 20.85 -10.34 -2.89
C VAL A 443 22.13 -11.14 -2.86
N TYR A 444 23.24 -10.54 -3.32
CA TYR A 444 24.55 -11.14 -3.20
C TYR A 444 24.97 -11.21 -1.73
N GLN A 445 25.54 -12.33 -1.34
CA GLN A 445 26.11 -12.48 0.00
C GLN A 445 27.55 -11.97 0.01
N THR A 446 27.92 -11.22 1.05
CA THR A 446 29.26 -10.70 1.25
C THR A 446 29.98 -11.50 2.32
N ALA A 447 31.31 -11.68 2.17
CA ALA A 447 32.19 -12.34 3.11
C ALA A 447 33.25 -11.39 3.73
N GLY A 448 32.89 -10.10 3.84
CA GLY A 448 33.77 -9.05 4.37
C GLY A 448 34.53 -8.31 3.26
N ILE A 449 35.62 -7.68 3.63
CA ILE A 449 36.48 -6.84 2.79
C ILE A 449 37.86 -7.49 2.69
N PHE A 450 38.46 -7.49 1.50
CA PHE A 450 39.84 -7.94 1.29
C PHE A 450 40.81 -7.01 2.02
N GLN A 451 41.67 -7.57 2.89
CA GLN A 451 42.60 -6.78 3.70
C GLN A 451 43.93 -6.54 2.97
N ASN A 452 44.36 -7.45 2.14
CA ASN A 452 45.63 -7.39 1.41
C ASN A 452 45.54 -8.12 0.06
N GLN A 453 46.56 -7.97 -0.78
CA GLN A 453 46.61 -8.58 -2.10
C GLN A 453 46.64 -10.11 -2.06
N ALA A 454 47.29 -10.68 -1.03
CA ALA A 454 47.39 -12.14 -0.90
C ALA A 454 46.00 -12.77 -0.69
N GLU A 455 45.13 -12.13 0.08
CA GLU A 455 43.73 -12.57 0.23
C GLU A 455 42.94 -12.50 -1.09
N VAL A 456 43.16 -11.45 -1.91
CA VAL A 456 42.54 -11.33 -3.25
C VAL A 456 42.98 -12.46 -4.15
N ASP A 457 44.30 -12.74 -4.17
CA ASP A 457 44.89 -13.76 -5.05
C ASP A 457 44.44 -15.17 -4.64
N GLU A 458 44.45 -15.45 -3.30
CA GLU A 458 43.97 -16.72 -2.76
C GLU A 458 42.46 -16.92 -3.08
N TRP A 459 41.64 -15.90 -2.86
CA TRP A 459 40.21 -15.98 -3.18
C TRP A 459 39.93 -16.26 -4.66
N ASN A 460 40.59 -15.52 -5.53
CA ASN A 460 40.44 -15.67 -6.97
C ASN A 460 41.01 -17.01 -7.49
N THR A 461 42.04 -17.54 -6.82
CA THR A 461 42.59 -18.87 -7.15
C THR A 461 41.66 -20.00 -6.71
N ALA A 462 41.00 -19.82 -5.54
CA ALA A 462 40.10 -20.82 -4.97
C ALA A 462 38.75 -20.91 -5.68
N HIS A 463 38.20 -19.77 -6.17
CA HIS A 463 36.83 -19.65 -6.63
C HIS A 463 36.66 -19.26 -8.11
N GLY A 464 37.72 -19.24 -8.91
CA GLY A 464 37.65 -18.99 -10.35
C GLY A 464 37.26 -20.23 -11.15
N TYR A 465 37.15 -20.07 -12.47
CA TYR A 465 36.80 -21.15 -13.40
C TYR A 465 37.74 -21.18 -14.63
N LYS A 466 37.70 -22.27 -15.37
CA LYS A 466 38.37 -22.34 -16.69
C LYS A 466 37.37 -22.00 -17.79
N ASP A 467 37.73 -21.05 -18.65
CA ASP A 467 36.93 -20.70 -19.80
C ASP A 467 37.00 -21.83 -20.90
N GLN A 468 36.26 -21.63 -21.99
CA GLN A 468 36.18 -22.59 -23.10
C GLN A 468 37.53 -22.88 -23.74
N ASN A 469 38.53 -22.02 -23.56
CA ASN A 469 39.87 -22.16 -24.08
C ASN A 469 40.85 -22.78 -23.05
N GLY A 470 40.34 -23.12 -21.86
CA GLY A 470 41.12 -23.66 -20.75
C GLY A 470 41.89 -22.62 -19.92
N ASN A 471 41.70 -21.33 -20.18
CA ASN A 471 42.31 -20.24 -19.42
C ASN A 471 41.60 -20.04 -18.11
N TRP A 472 42.39 -19.84 -17.04
CA TRP A 472 41.84 -19.53 -15.72
C TRP A 472 41.23 -18.13 -15.69
N GLN A 473 39.99 -18.04 -15.24
CA GLN A 473 39.26 -16.79 -15.01
C GLN A 473 38.99 -16.62 -13.51
N PRO A 474 39.53 -15.58 -12.88
CA PRO A 474 39.31 -15.33 -11.46
C PRO A 474 37.88 -14.85 -11.20
N LEU A 475 37.33 -15.18 -10.02
CA LEU A 475 35.96 -14.79 -9.63
C LEU A 475 35.75 -13.27 -9.60
N GLN A 476 36.71 -12.52 -9.06
CA GLN A 476 36.71 -11.06 -8.97
C GLN A 476 38.00 -10.48 -9.56
N PRO A 477 38.14 -10.45 -10.92
CA PRO A 477 39.41 -10.19 -11.63
C PRO A 477 39.98 -8.79 -11.37
N VAL A 478 39.17 -7.83 -10.95
CA VAL A 478 39.58 -6.44 -10.73
C VAL A 478 39.60 -6.03 -9.25
N ALA A 479 39.36 -7.00 -8.38
CA ALA A 479 39.37 -6.76 -6.93
C ALA A 479 40.75 -6.33 -6.43
N LYS A 480 40.77 -5.47 -5.43
CA LYS A 480 41.96 -4.98 -4.73
C LYS A 480 41.70 -4.95 -3.23
N PRO A 481 42.73 -4.81 -2.39
CA PRO A 481 42.55 -4.55 -0.96
C PRO A 481 41.56 -3.40 -0.73
N GLY A 482 40.62 -3.59 0.20
CA GLY A 482 39.52 -2.66 0.45
C GLY A 482 38.24 -2.93 -0.33
N ASP A 483 38.25 -3.83 -1.30
CA ASP A 483 37.04 -4.23 -2.04
C ASP A 483 36.25 -5.30 -1.29
N ILE A 484 34.93 -5.35 -1.54
CA ILE A 484 34.04 -6.35 -0.96
C ILE A 484 34.30 -7.71 -1.59
N ARG A 485 34.40 -8.72 -0.75
CA ARG A 485 34.47 -10.13 -1.12
C ARG A 485 33.07 -10.70 -1.26
N PHE A 486 32.69 -11.13 -2.46
CA PHE A 486 31.39 -11.72 -2.76
C PHE A 486 31.50 -13.25 -2.82
N ILE A 487 30.45 -13.94 -2.40
CA ILE A 487 30.39 -15.39 -2.39
C ILE A 487 29.77 -15.88 -3.70
N ASP A 488 30.46 -16.77 -4.39
CA ASP A 488 29.92 -17.60 -5.46
C ASP A 488 29.07 -18.70 -4.79
N GLN A 489 27.76 -18.65 -4.98
CA GLN A 489 26.81 -19.53 -4.30
C GLN A 489 26.60 -20.86 -5.01
N ASN A 490 26.71 -20.89 -6.31
CA ASN A 490 26.51 -22.08 -7.13
C ASN A 490 27.82 -22.80 -7.47
N GLY A 491 28.98 -22.18 -7.21
CA GLY A 491 30.31 -22.74 -7.40
C GLY A 491 30.74 -22.83 -8.86
N ASP A 492 30.15 -22.00 -9.74
CA ASP A 492 30.50 -22.00 -11.18
C ASP A 492 31.68 -21.09 -11.54
N GLY A 493 32.18 -20.33 -10.56
CA GLY A 493 33.32 -19.43 -10.70
C GLY A 493 32.99 -18.07 -11.30
N MET A 494 31.70 -17.76 -11.48
CA MET A 494 31.23 -16.48 -12.03
C MET A 494 30.31 -15.79 -11.03
N LEU A 495 30.39 -14.47 -10.90
CA LEU A 495 29.47 -13.69 -10.08
C LEU A 495 28.35 -13.11 -10.95
N ASP A 496 27.24 -13.83 -11.00
CA ASP A 496 26.06 -13.44 -11.75
C ASP A 496 24.76 -13.46 -10.90
N THR A 497 23.60 -13.36 -11.54
CA THR A 497 22.30 -13.35 -10.82
C THR A 497 21.97 -14.65 -10.11
N ASN A 498 22.64 -15.76 -10.44
CA ASN A 498 22.44 -17.07 -9.82
C ASN A 498 23.09 -17.16 -8.42
N ASP A 499 24.02 -16.24 -8.09
CA ASP A 499 24.66 -16.13 -6.79
C ASP A 499 23.86 -15.35 -5.78
N ARG A 500 22.70 -14.83 -6.16
CA ARG A 500 21.82 -14.17 -5.20
C ARG A 500 21.15 -15.20 -4.32
N VAL A 501 21.10 -14.91 -3.02
CA VAL A 501 20.44 -15.74 -2.01
C VAL A 501 19.23 -15.03 -1.42
N LYS A 502 18.24 -15.83 -1.01
CA LYS A 502 17.09 -15.35 -0.24
C LYS A 502 17.53 -14.98 1.17
N VAL A 503 17.30 -13.72 1.57
CA VAL A 503 17.65 -13.21 2.93
C VAL A 503 16.44 -12.82 3.75
N GLY A 504 15.24 -12.97 3.21
CA GLY A 504 13.99 -12.69 3.90
C GLY A 504 12.97 -12.00 3.02
N SER A 505 11.99 -11.39 3.63
CA SER A 505 10.89 -10.67 2.95
C SER A 505 10.55 -9.39 3.72
N GLY A 506 9.99 -8.42 3.01
CA GLY A 506 9.40 -7.23 3.63
C GLY A 506 8.11 -7.51 4.40
N THR A 507 7.51 -8.69 4.20
CA THR A 507 6.33 -9.13 4.95
C THR A 507 6.72 -9.52 6.37
N PRO A 508 6.07 -8.97 7.42
CA PRO A 508 6.36 -9.34 8.80
C PRO A 508 6.00 -10.80 9.08
N LYS A 509 6.79 -11.46 9.92
CA LYS A 509 6.45 -12.79 10.44
C LYS A 509 5.39 -12.72 11.52
N VAL A 510 5.37 -11.64 12.30
CA VAL A 510 4.35 -11.37 13.32
C VAL A 510 4.04 -9.89 13.32
N SER A 511 2.76 -9.53 13.26
CA SER A 511 2.28 -8.19 13.57
C SER A 511 1.60 -8.21 14.93
N LEU A 512 1.90 -7.20 15.75
CA LEU A 512 1.40 -7.04 17.12
C LEU A 512 0.62 -5.73 17.23
N GLY A 513 -0.59 -5.80 17.76
CA GLY A 513 -1.36 -4.65 18.26
C GLY A 513 -1.52 -4.77 19.78
N PHE A 514 -1.26 -3.72 20.52
CA PHE A 514 -1.50 -3.69 21.95
C PHE A 514 -2.20 -2.40 22.36
N ASN A 515 -3.42 -2.53 22.88
CA ASN A 515 -4.26 -1.42 23.29
C ASN A 515 -4.41 -1.41 24.80
N ILE A 516 -4.25 -0.24 25.39
CA ILE A 516 -4.41 0.01 26.82
C ILE A 516 -5.48 1.07 26.99
N ASN A 517 -6.57 0.74 27.69
CA ASN A 517 -7.59 1.69 28.11
C ASN A 517 -7.63 1.73 29.63
N LEU A 518 -7.38 2.90 30.20
CA LEU A 518 -7.41 3.11 31.65
C LEU A 518 -8.48 4.13 31.98
N THR A 519 -9.22 3.89 33.04
CA THR A 519 -10.15 4.87 33.62
C THR A 519 -9.92 4.94 35.13
N TYR A 520 -9.59 6.12 35.62
CA TYR A 520 -9.42 6.38 37.03
C TYR A 520 -10.19 7.64 37.43
N LYS A 521 -11.26 7.48 38.20
CA LYS A 521 -12.20 8.57 38.55
C LYS A 521 -12.70 9.23 37.23
N ASP A 522 -12.40 10.51 37.04
CA ASP A 522 -12.82 11.32 35.92
C ASP A 522 -11.81 11.36 34.78
N PHE A 523 -10.64 10.68 34.92
CA PHE A 523 -9.61 10.60 33.91
C PHE A 523 -9.75 9.32 33.10
N ASP A 524 -9.49 9.43 31.79
CA ASP A 524 -9.32 8.30 30.90
C ASP A 524 -8.01 8.42 30.12
N LEU A 525 -7.38 7.28 29.85
CA LEU A 525 -6.18 7.16 29.03
C LEU A 525 -6.39 6.05 28.01
N VAL A 526 -6.06 6.34 26.77
CA VAL A 526 -6.01 5.36 25.67
C VAL A 526 -4.61 5.39 25.08
N ALA A 527 -3.96 4.23 25.01
CA ALA A 527 -2.68 4.07 24.33
C ALA A 527 -2.75 2.87 23.38
N ASN A 528 -2.39 3.09 22.10
CA ASN A 528 -2.40 2.06 21.07
C ASN A 528 -0.97 1.87 20.55
N PHE A 529 -0.44 0.67 20.73
CA PHE A 529 0.84 0.24 20.17
C PHE A 529 0.60 -0.65 18.97
N TYR A 530 1.49 -0.53 18.00
CA TYR A 530 1.55 -1.42 16.84
C TYR A 530 3.00 -1.71 16.50
N GLY A 531 3.30 -2.94 16.09
CA GLY A 531 4.63 -3.35 15.69
C GLY A 531 4.61 -4.51 14.71
N ASP A 532 5.63 -4.54 13.85
CA ASP A 532 5.92 -5.65 12.94
C ASP A 532 7.28 -6.24 13.28
N PHE A 533 7.36 -7.58 13.30
CA PHE A 533 8.55 -8.32 13.68
C PHE A 533 8.89 -9.39 12.63
N GLY A 534 10.20 -9.60 12.41
CA GLY A 534 10.73 -10.57 11.47
C GLY A 534 10.67 -10.13 10.01
N ALA A 535 10.35 -8.86 9.74
CA ALA A 535 10.43 -8.25 8.42
C ALA A 535 11.86 -7.78 8.11
N LYS A 536 12.22 -7.81 6.82
CA LYS A 536 13.45 -7.21 6.31
C LYS A 536 13.16 -5.92 5.55
N ARG A 537 14.16 -5.03 5.50
CA ARG A 537 14.10 -3.78 4.73
C ARG A 537 15.36 -3.65 3.88
N TYR A 538 15.18 -3.37 2.60
CA TYR A 538 16.28 -2.93 1.75
C TYR A 538 16.42 -1.41 1.91
N ASN A 539 17.48 -0.97 2.56
CA ASN A 539 17.73 0.44 2.86
C ASN A 539 18.42 1.11 1.66
N TYR A 540 17.63 1.64 0.74
CA TYR A 540 18.14 2.31 -0.45
C TYR A 540 18.85 3.62 -0.10
N THR A 541 18.46 4.30 0.99
CA THR A 541 19.16 5.50 1.48
C THR A 541 20.59 5.14 1.89
N LYS A 542 20.78 4.05 2.65
CA LYS A 542 22.11 3.53 3.00
C LYS A 542 22.90 3.15 1.74
N TYR A 543 22.24 2.47 0.79
CA TYR A 543 22.85 2.13 -0.50
C TYR A 543 23.43 3.38 -1.18
N GLN A 544 22.64 4.46 -1.29
CA GLN A 544 23.10 5.71 -1.92
C GLN A 544 24.21 6.41 -1.14
N LEU A 545 24.11 6.44 0.18
CA LEU A 545 25.04 7.19 1.03
C LEU A 545 26.37 6.44 1.34
N GLU A 546 26.45 5.13 1.03
CA GLU A 546 27.60 4.30 1.38
C GLU A 546 28.14 3.44 0.20
N ARG A 547 27.70 3.68 -1.03
CA ARG A 547 28.18 2.89 -2.20
C ARG A 547 29.62 3.25 -2.65
N MET A 548 30.14 4.41 -2.24
CA MET A 548 31.54 4.86 -2.37
C MET A 548 32.06 5.02 -3.82
N ASP A 549 31.20 5.17 -4.83
CA ASP A 549 31.56 5.19 -6.24
C ASP A 549 30.99 6.34 -7.06
N HIS A 550 30.22 7.23 -6.47
CA HIS A 550 29.48 8.30 -7.18
C HIS A 550 29.80 9.70 -6.65
N VAL A 551 29.26 10.69 -7.34
CA VAL A 551 29.49 12.12 -7.07
C VAL A 551 28.44 12.77 -6.15
N PHE A 552 27.44 12.01 -5.71
CA PHE A 552 26.44 12.49 -4.73
C PHE A 552 27.03 12.62 -3.32
N ASN A 553 26.30 13.28 -2.44
CA ASN A 553 26.68 13.35 -1.03
C ASN A 553 26.78 11.96 -0.39
N TYR A 554 27.70 11.84 0.56
CA TYR A 554 27.94 10.62 1.33
C TYR A 554 27.39 10.72 2.75
N GLY A 555 27.01 9.58 3.32
CA GLY A 555 26.70 9.49 4.75
C GLY A 555 27.94 9.63 5.61
N LYS A 556 27.76 10.03 6.86
CA LYS A 556 28.87 10.16 7.83
C LYS A 556 29.70 8.87 7.98
N ASN A 557 29.07 7.70 7.78
CA ASN A 557 29.74 6.40 7.82
C ASN A 557 30.80 6.25 6.74
N ALA A 558 30.73 6.99 5.63
CA ALA A 558 31.74 6.96 4.58
C ALA A 558 33.14 7.38 5.08
N LEU A 559 33.22 8.14 6.18
CA LEU A 559 34.47 8.46 6.86
C LEU A 559 35.18 7.22 7.43
N ASN A 560 34.44 6.14 7.63
CA ASN A 560 34.97 4.84 8.06
C ASN A 560 35.32 3.90 6.89
N ALA A 561 35.41 4.44 5.66
CA ALA A 561 35.84 3.65 4.52
C ALA A 561 37.17 2.94 4.78
N TRP A 562 37.30 1.76 4.24
CA TRP A 562 38.50 0.95 4.40
C TRP A 562 39.75 1.70 3.87
N THR A 563 40.78 1.73 4.68
CA THR A 563 42.16 2.08 4.33
C THR A 563 43.11 1.11 5.03
N PRO A 564 44.39 1.04 4.65
CA PRO A 564 45.35 0.20 5.40
C PRO A 564 45.44 0.55 6.89
N GLU A 565 45.15 1.81 7.25
CA GLU A 565 45.15 2.31 8.66
C GLU A 565 43.80 2.09 9.36
N ASN A 566 42.73 1.79 8.60
CA ASN A 566 41.37 1.52 9.10
C ASN A 566 40.83 0.21 8.52
N PRO A 567 41.41 -0.96 8.88
CA PRO A 567 41.01 -2.24 8.28
C PRO A 567 39.72 -2.83 8.87
N ASP A 568 39.35 -2.45 10.09
CA ASP A 568 38.18 -2.98 10.81
C ASP A 568 36.92 -2.18 10.49
N THR A 569 36.42 -2.37 9.25
CA THR A 569 35.22 -1.69 8.74
C THR A 569 34.45 -2.59 7.78
N ASP A 570 33.15 -2.34 7.62
CA ASP A 570 32.26 -2.96 6.62
C ASP A 570 32.05 -2.06 5.38
N ILE A 571 32.69 -0.88 5.33
CA ILE A 571 32.56 0.09 4.25
C ILE A 571 33.77 -0.07 3.31
N PRO A 572 33.55 -0.39 2.04
CA PRO A 572 34.65 -0.61 1.09
C PRO A 572 35.46 0.66 0.87
N ARG A 573 36.66 0.49 0.31
CA ARG A 573 37.49 1.62 -0.13
C ARG A 573 36.72 2.54 -1.08
N ALA A 574 36.99 3.84 -1.01
CA ALA A 574 36.46 4.82 -1.93
C ALA A 574 37.20 4.71 -3.28
N VAL A 575 36.47 4.43 -4.35
CA VAL A 575 37.04 4.32 -5.70
C VAL A 575 36.04 4.71 -6.77
N SER A 576 36.46 5.64 -7.64
CA SER A 576 35.64 6.08 -8.76
C SER A 576 35.36 4.95 -9.75
N GLY A 577 34.12 4.89 -10.24
CA GLY A 577 33.68 3.94 -11.28
C GLY A 577 33.43 2.52 -10.78
N ASP A 578 33.63 2.23 -9.51
CA ASP A 578 33.30 0.94 -8.85
C ASP A 578 33.75 -0.31 -9.65
N PRO A 579 35.04 -0.47 -9.98
CA PRO A 579 35.50 -1.54 -10.85
C PRO A 579 35.16 -2.94 -10.34
N ASN A 580 35.20 -3.18 -9.02
CA ASN A 580 34.82 -4.45 -8.38
C ASN A 580 33.30 -4.59 -8.22
N LYS A 581 32.53 -3.57 -8.53
CA LYS A 581 31.06 -3.49 -8.27
C LYS A 581 30.71 -3.72 -6.81
N ASN A 582 31.42 -3.04 -5.89
CA ASN A 582 31.13 -3.05 -4.45
C ASN A 582 29.71 -2.59 -4.13
N SER A 583 29.12 -1.80 -5.02
CA SER A 583 27.73 -1.31 -4.96
C SER A 583 26.68 -2.34 -5.36
N ARG A 584 27.04 -3.61 -5.64
CA ARG A 584 26.03 -4.64 -5.92
C ARG A 584 24.98 -4.72 -4.83
N THR A 585 23.74 -4.98 -5.25
CA THR A 585 22.62 -5.27 -4.36
C THR A 585 22.95 -6.49 -3.47
N SER A 586 23.41 -6.24 -2.26
CA SER A 586 24.00 -7.26 -1.37
C SER A 586 23.38 -7.24 0.03
N THR A 587 23.76 -8.23 0.83
CA THR A 587 23.36 -8.35 2.26
C THR A 587 23.71 -7.11 3.07
N ARG A 588 24.67 -6.31 2.65
CA ARG A 588 25.09 -5.06 3.28
C ARG A 588 23.97 -4.04 3.41
N PHE A 589 23.01 -4.04 2.49
CA PHE A 589 21.92 -3.07 2.40
C PHE A 589 20.58 -3.62 2.89
N VAL A 590 20.54 -4.88 3.34
CA VAL A 590 19.34 -5.51 3.89
C VAL A 590 19.43 -5.49 5.41
N GLU A 591 18.51 -4.77 6.04
CA GLU A 591 18.47 -4.57 7.48
C GLU A 591 17.26 -5.24 8.13
N ASN A 592 17.29 -5.37 9.46
CA ASN A 592 16.12 -5.78 10.22
C ASN A 592 15.11 -4.63 10.27
N GLY A 593 13.88 -4.91 9.89
CA GLY A 593 12.79 -3.94 9.85
C GLY A 593 11.84 -4.02 11.05
N ASP A 594 12.23 -4.68 12.13
CA ASP A 594 11.41 -4.81 13.33
C ASP A 594 11.19 -3.46 14.00
N TYR A 595 9.97 -3.22 14.43
CA TYR A 595 9.64 -2.00 15.19
C TYR A 595 8.43 -2.20 16.10
N LEU A 596 8.36 -1.35 17.13
CA LEU A 596 7.18 -1.12 17.97
C LEU A 596 6.93 0.40 18.05
N ARG A 597 5.72 0.82 17.70
CA ARG A 597 5.31 2.23 17.65
C ARG A 597 4.15 2.51 18.58
N LEU A 598 4.23 3.61 19.34
CA LEU A 598 3.06 4.18 20.01
C LEU A 598 2.29 5.02 18.98
N ASN A 599 1.25 4.38 18.38
CA ASN A 599 0.47 4.97 17.29
C ASN A 599 -0.47 6.06 17.76
N ASN A 600 -1.08 5.89 18.93
CA ASN A 600 -2.00 6.86 19.51
C ASN A 600 -1.86 6.88 21.02
N LEU A 601 -1.77 8.06 21.58
CA LEU A 601 -1.87 8.31 23.01
C LEU A 601 -2.90 9.42 23.22
N GLN A 602 -3.92 9.16 24.01
CA GLN A 602 -4.91 10.18 24.37
C GLN A 602 -5.16 10.14 25.88
N ILE A 603 -5.18 11.32 26.49
CA ILE A 603 -5.53 11.52 27.90
C ILE A 603 -6.73 12.46 27.94
N GLY A 604 -7.81 12.01 28.56
CA GLY A 604 -9.06 12.75 28.71
C GLY A 604 -9.41 13.01 30.16
N TYR A 605 -10.08 14.13 30.38
CA TYR A 605 -10.72 14.46 31.65
C TYR A 605 -12.19 14.72 31.40
N ASN A 606 -13.06 13.97 32.10
CA ASN A 606 -14.48 14.09 32.02
C ASN A 606 -14.94 15.00 33.21
N LEU A 607 -15.41 16.17 32.88
CA LEU A 607 -15.88 17.09 33.95
C LEU A 607 -17.06 16.46 34.72
N PRO A 608 -17.01 16.40 36.06
CA PRO A 608 -18.11 15.82 36.83
C PRO A 608 -19.45 16.45 36.50
N VAL A 609 -20.50 15.62 36.39
CA VAL A 609 -21.85 16.02 35.96
C VAL A 609 -22.40 17.22 36.76
N LYS A 610 -22.02 17.35 38.05
CA LYS A 610 -22.37 18.48 38.89
C LYS A 610 -21.95 19.84 38.30
N TYR A 611 -20.77 19.91 37.71
CA TYR A 611 -20.26 21.13 37.08
C TYR A 611 -20.83 21.32 35.67
N CYS A 612 -20.99 20.24 34.92
CA CYS A 612 -21.62 20.28 33.57
C CYS A 612 -23.04 20.89 33.67
N LYS A 613 -23.87 20.42 34.62
CA LYS A 613 -25.23 20.94 34.82
C LYS A 613 -25.26 22.44 35.12
N LYS A 614 -24.27 22.97 35.86
CA LYS A 614 -24.18 24.42 36.12
C LYS A 614 -23.89 25.23 34.85
N MET A 615 -23.32 24.60 33.86
CA MET A 615 -22.97 25.19 32.53
C MET A 615 -24.07 24.91 31.48
N GLY A 616 -25.18 24.27 31.85
CA GLY A 616 -26.25 23.89 30.91
C GLY A 616 -25.85 22.71 30.00
N LEU A 617 -24.82 21.93 30.36
CA LEU A 617 -24.31 20.80 29.59
C LEU A 617 -24.73 19.48 30.24
N SER A 618 -24.96 18.47 29.41
CA SER A 618 -25.14 17.08 29.86
C SER A 618 -23.81 16.38 30.16
N ASN A 619 -22.77 16.68 29.39
CA ASN A 619 -21.39 16.21 29.59
C ASN A 619 -20.38 17.20 29.02
N LEU A 620 -19.15 17.17 29.52
CA LEU A 620 -18.00 17.88 28.98
C LEU A 620 -16.76 17.03 29.20
N ARG A 621 -16.06 16.66 28.11
CA ARG A 621 -14.78 15.99 28.14
C ARG A 621 -13.75 16.85 27.42
N ILE A 622 -12.60 17.07 28.07
CA ILE A 622 -11.43 17.75 27.54
C ILE A 622 -10.38 16.68 27.33
N TYR A 623 -9.72 16.67 26.19
CA TYR A 623 -8.66 15.70 25.93
C TYR A 623 -7.50 16.29 25.16
N VAL A 624 -6.33 15.71 25.40
CA VAL A 624 -5.11 15.93 24.63
C VAL A 624 -4.64 14.60 24.06
N GLY A 625 -4.05 14.61 22.91
CA GLY A 625 -3.58 13.40 22.25
C GLY A 625 -2.35 13.65 21.40
N ALA A 626 -1.66 12.56 21.13
CA ALA A 626 -0.54 12.53 20.19
C ALA A 626 -0.62 11.26 19.34
N THR A 627 -0.28 11.37 18.07
CA THR A 627 -0.15 10.21 17.19
C THR A 627 1.30 9.98 16.83
N ARG A 628 1.68 8.70 16.69
CA ARG A 628 3.05 8.28 16.30
C ARG A 628 4.16 8.92 17.16
N LEU A 629 3.92 8.98 18.47
CA LEU A 629 4.75 9.73 19.42
C LEU A 629 6.20 9.24 19.42
N PHE A 630 6.43 7.93 19.39
CA PHE A 630 7.75 7.32 19.22
C PHE A 630 7.69 5.97 18.54
N THR A 631 8.82 5.56 17.96
CA THR A 631 9.05 4.25 17.35
C THR A 631 10.34 3.66 17.91
N ILE A 632 10.27 2.45 18.43
CA ILE A 632 11.42 1.68 18.89
C ILE A 632 11.81 0.75 17.74
N THR A 633 13.02 0.88 17.20
CA THR A 633 13.53 0.08 16.08
C THR A 633 15.05 0.10 16.04
N ASN A 634 15.64 -0.93 15.46
CA ASN A 634 17.06 -0.99 15.11
C ASN A 634 17.33 -0.65 13.64
N TYR A 635 16.27 -0.38 12.85
CA TYR A 635 16.40 0.04 11.46
C TYR A 635 17.11 1.39 11.36
N LYS A 636 18.07 1.51 10.42
CA LYS A 636 18.90 2.71 10.26
C LYS A 636 18.34 3.74 9.28
N GLY A 637 17.30 3.37 8.50
CA GLY A 637 16.58 4.30 7.64
C GLY A 637 15.62 5.20 8.43
N TYR A 638 14.85 6.03 7.73
CA TYR A 638 13.97 7.03 8.35
C TYR A 638 12.74 6.43 9.03
N ASP A 639 12.09 5.45 8.39
CA ASP A 639 10.88 4.81 8.93
C ASP A 639 10.82 3.32 8.51
N PRO A 640 10.79 2.39 9.48
CA PRO A 640 10.74 0.95 9.20
C PRO A 640 9.40 0.49 8.60
N SER A 641 8.35 1.31 8.64
CA SER A 641 7.02 0.95 8.10
C SER A 641 6.83 1.29 6.62
N THR A 642 7.89 1.76 5.94
CA THR A 642 7.87 2.15 4.52
C THR A 642 7.86 0.95 3.56
N GLY A 643 7.56 1.21 2.26
CA GLY A 643 7.53 0.19 1.22
C GLY A 643 6.22 -0.61 1.23
N SER A 644 5.10 0.02 0.89
CA SER A 644 3.75 -0.51 1.07
C SER A 644 3.11 -1.14 -0.17
N SER A 645 3.70 -1.03 -1.36
CA SER A 645 3.10 -1.65 -2.55
C SER A 645 3.30 -3.17 -2.55
N VAL A 646 2.29 -3.90 -2.99
CA VAL A 646 2.37 -5.35 -3.18
C VAL A 646 3.51 -5.66 -4.16
N GLY A 647 4.43 -6.55 -3.78
CA GLY A 647 5.61 -6.89 -4.57
C GLY A 647 6.84 -6.00 -4.30
N GLN A 648 6.68 -4.85 -3.63
CA GLN A 648 7.78 -3.96 -3.24
C GLN A 648 7.83 -3.73 -1.71
N MET A 649 7.14 -4.56 -0.95
CA MET A 649 7.08 -4.45 0.52
C MET A 649 8.49 -4.55 1.11
N GLY A 650 8.83 -3.57 1.96
CA GLY A 650 10.14 -3.51 2.62
C GLY A 650 11.27 -2.88 1.78
N TYR A 651 11.00 -2.41 0.56
CA TYR A 651 11.97 -1.64 -0.22
C TYR A 651 11.84 -0.16 0.15
N ASP A 652 12.75 0.34 0.95
CA ASP A 652 12.76 1.74 1.41
C ASP A 652 13.54 2.63 0.44
N TYR A 653 12.83 3.30 -0.45
CA TYR A 653 13.36 4.22 -1.44
C TYR A 653 13.40 5.67 -0.91
N ALA A 654 14.00 5.88 0.26
CA ALA A 654 14.05 7.16 0.95
C ALA A 654 12.64 7.77 1.13
N ALA A 655 11.69 6.97 1.58
CA ALA A 655 10.33 7.43 1.78
C ALA A 655 10.25 8.45 2.93
N ILE A 656 9.34 9.41 2.79
CA ILE A 656 9.10 10.41 3.83
C ILE A 656 8.55 9.68 5.07
N PRO A 657 9.17 9.88 6.24
CA PRO A 657 8.69 9.27 7.48
C PRO A 657 7.32 9.83 7.88
N LEU A 658 6.55 9.03 8.60
CA LEU A 658 5.26 9.46 9.13
C LEU A 658 5.46 10.60 10.16
N SER A 659 4.67 11.66 10.03
CA SER A 659 4.69 12.79 10.96
C SER A 659 4.14 12.42 12.33
N ARG A 660 4.57 13.14 13.36
CA ARG A 660 3.95 13.15 14.68
C ARG A 660 2.89 14.24 14.70
N ASP A 661 1.71 13.91 15.23
CA ASP A 661 0.65 14.90 15.35
C ASP A 661 0.27 15.06 16.82
N PHE A 662 0.00 16.28 17.23
CA PHE A 662 -0.53 16.62 18.55
C PHE A 662 -1.90 17.24 18.40
N MET A 663 -2.82 16.83 19.24
CA MET A 663 -4.21 17.30 19.20
C MET A 663 -4.73 17.68 20.57
N MET A 664 -5.59 18.65 20.61
CA MET A 664 -6.43 18.99 21.77
C MET A 664 -7.88 19.08 21.32
N GLY A 665 -8.79 18.56 22.11
CA GLY A 665 -10.21 18.58 21.77
C GLY A 665 -11.13 18.71 22.96
N LEU A 666 -12.32 19.22 22.65
CA LEU A 666 -13.45 19.34 23.57
C LEU A 666 -14.62 18.56 23.01
N LYS A 667 -15.24 17.74 23.85
CA LYS A 667 -16.50 17.04 23.53
C LYS A 667 -17.54 17.40 24.58
N PHE A 668 -18.62 17.98 24.15
CA PHE A 668 -19.73 18.38 25.05
C PHE A 668 -21.07 17.99 24.45
N GLY A 669 -22.02 17.76 25.33
CA GLY A 669 -23.42 17.51 24.99
C GLY A 669 -24.32 18.48 25.76
N PHE A 670 -25.47 18.80 25.18
CA PHE A 670 -26.51 19.64 25.77
C PHE A 670 -27.64 18.80 26.34
#